data_6ceff8d9d4ab60acda91926e8e084b34
#
_entry.id   6ceff8d9d4ab60acda91926e8e084b34
#
_cell.length_a   1.000
_cell.length_b   1.000
_cell.length_c   1.000
_cell.angle_alpha   90.00
_cell.angle_beta   90.00
_cell.angle_gamma   90.00
#
_symmetry.space_group_name_H-M   'P 1'
#
loop_
_entity.id
_entity.type
_entity.pdbx_description
1 polymer ?
#
loop_
_entity_poly.entity_id
_entity_poly.type
_entity_poly.pdbx_seq_one_letter_code
_entity_poly.pdbx_strand_id
1 'polypeptide(L)'
;MPRFLRRSLLTIVWLSMLKGAVHRAGTPQGFPSEPQSRSLLVIVLDENGVAVSSASLILTQGQTVLRGETNYAGRYEFARLPAGTYQLRVEKEGFFALVHEEVRVGEAESIEVTLNHQREFVERVDVTYSPPAVDPARTTSSQTLDREEILNVPYNVTRDIRYALPLLPGVVQDAFSQIHIDGSSTHQIYDELDGFNITNPVSGLFTVRVNVDAVRSVVVQSSRYPVEYGKATGGIVSLKTGMGDDYFRFSATDFFPSVQSRKGLQFSNWTPRGTFSGPLRKGRAWFLLAPEVEYDLNIIQELPPGADRGTAWRFGNLAKTQVNLTPANILTGSFLVNDSNSQHAGLSRLTPVESTLNLSDAAYLLTLRDLAYFPNGVLLETGLAWSRFRDRSLPLGDQPYVITPDIVRGSYFETSHSHSDRLQVTADVVLPPVRLQGRHEFKVGTDIDRISYDQSFDRQPFSILREDGTLARRVKFPASSVALARNNAEFSGYAQDRWSPSDRLLVEAGVRLDWDQIVRGVLVSPRLASSLMLTRDGNTKLVAGVGTYYDASNLQIISQPQAGERFDFFYDKNGQKLLGPPVATSFRQGEGNPKAPQFLNWSVGLEHRFPTTTYLRLGFVQKRGFNGWTYLNPVTESTAPLSASYVFSNSRRDHYDAFQIQARHTFKGDHMVFASYVRSSATSNAVVNFSVDNPVFSPQAGGPLPWDAPNRFLSWGWVPFWWKCDLAYSLDWHTGFPFSVVNENQQLVGPPGSMRFPAYFALNLALERRFTFLGYQLALRAGFDDITNRHNPAFVDNNIDSPKFLTYTGIQGRTLTARLRLLGRK
;
A
#
# COMPACT_ATOMS: atom_id res chain seq x y z
N MET A 1 -39.74 -10.35 -20.08
CA MET A 1 -39.62 -11.77 -19.79
C MET A 1 -39.76 -12.52 -21.11
N PRO A 2 -38.92 -13.41 -21.56
CA PRO A 2 -37.95 -14.28 -20.88
C PRO A 2 -36.56 -14.28 -21.53
N ARG A 3 -35.51 -14.08 -20.81
CA ARG A 3 -34.10 -14.32 -21.21
C ARG A 3 -33.16 -14.66 -20.05
N PHE A 4 -33.69 -15.10 -18.91
CA PHE A 4 -32.91 -15.35 -17.67
C PHE A 4 -32.64 -16.84 -17.37
N LEU A 5 -33.01 -17.79 -18.23
CA LEU A 5 -32.96 -19.23 -17.91
C LEU A 5 -31.93 -20.04 -18.70
N ARG A 6 -30.92 -19.41 -19.33
CA ARG A 6 -29.91 -20.19 -20.10
C ARG A 6 -28.46 -20.09 -19.59
N ARG A 7 -28.21 -19.49 -18.43
CA ARG A 7 -26.86 -19.40 -17.84
C ARG A 7 -26.65 -20.18 -16.54
N SER A 8 -27.65 -20.87 -16.03
CA SER A 8 -27.56 -21.63 -14.76
C SER A 8 -27.26 -23.14 -14.94
N LEU A 9 -26.97 -23.64 -16.14
CA LEU A 9 -26.76 -25.05 -16.38
C LEU A 9 -25.30 -25.47 -16.55
N LEU A 10 -24.34 -24.57 -16.44
CA LEU A 10 -22.91 -24.88 -16.53
C LEU A 10 -22.22 -25.09 -15.18
N THR A 11 -22.91 -24.83 -14.08
CA THR A 11 -22.35 -24.98 -12.72
C THR A 11 -22.68 -26.34 -12.07
N ILE A 12 -23.50 -27.14 -12.67
CA ILE A 12 -23.94 -28.46 -12.12
C ILE A 12 -23.19 -29.64 -12.73
N VAL A 13 -22.46 -29.48 -13.82
CA VAL A 13 -21.76 -30.58 -14.51
C VAL A 13 -20.44 -31.01 -13.84
N TRP A 14 -19.91 -30.24 -12.91
CA TRP A 14 -18.65 -30.58 -12.21
C TRP A 14 -18.81 -31.45 -10.96
N LEU A 15 -20.02 -31.63 -10.44
CA LEU A 15 -20.26 -32.45 -9.25
C LEU A 15 -20.69 -33.91 -9.56
N SER A 16 -20.91 -34.29 -10.83
CA SER A 16 -21.42 -35.63 -11.21
C SER A 16 -20.38 -36.61 -11.75
N MET A 17 -19.09 -36.26 -11.83
CA MET A 17 -18.04 -37.16 -12.32
C MET A 17 -17.21 -37.86 -11.23
N LEU A 18 -17.64 -37.90 -10.00
CA LEU A 18 -16.95 -38.56 -8.87
C LEU A 18 -17.72 -39.77 -8.30
N LYS A 19 -18.67 -40.36 -9.05
CA LYS A 19 -19.30 -41.62 -8.66
C LYS A 19 -19.15 -42.63 -9.81
N GLY A 20 -18.17 -43.51 -9.67
CA GLY A 20 -18.12 -44.70 -10.53
C GLY A 20 -16.76 -45.36 -10.58
N ALA A 21 -16.43 -46.14 -9.57
CA ALA A 21 -15.60 -47.36 -9.69
C ALA A 21 -15.50 -48.06 -8.33
N VAL A 22 -16.51 -48.79 -7.96
CA VAL A 22 -16.36 -49.89 -6.98
C VAL A 22 -16.30 -51.17 -7.74
N HIS A 23 -15.13 -51.75 -7.88
CA HIS A 23 -14.96 -53.15 -8.32
C HIS A 23 -14.51 -54.01 -7.17
N ARG A 24 -15.26 -55.08 -6.92
CA ARG A 24 -14.96 -56.15 -5.97
C ARG A 24 -13.75 -56.92 -6.42
N ALA A 25 -12.82 -57.15 -5.48
CA ALA A 25 -11.82 -58.23 -5.64
C ALA A 25 -11.47 -58.85 -4.30
N GLY A 26 -11.60 -60.12 -4.19
CA GLY A 26 -10.77 -61.21 -3.73
C GLY A 26 -10.10 -61.10 -2.37
N THR A 27 -10.30 -62.10 -1.54
CA THR A 27 -9.70 -62.44 -0.24
C THR A 27 -8.19 -62.36 -0.12
N PRO A 28 -7.63 -62.05 1.06
CA PRO A 28 -6.26 -61.56 1.22
C PRO A 28 -5.25 -62.67 1.51
N GLN A 29 -4.11 -62.60 0.80
CA GLN A 29 -2.83 -63.12 1.30
C GLN A 29 -2.11 -62.01 2.10
N GLY A 30 -1.50 -62.40 3.21
CA GLY A 30 -0.94 -61.52 4.20
C GLY A 30 0.03 -60.46 3.64
N PHE A 31 -0.29 -59.21 3.94
CA PHE A 31 0.60 -58.07 3.71
C PHE A 31 1.58 -57.90 4.88
N PRO A 32 2.81 -57.47 4.61
CA PRO A 32 3.70 -57.03 5.65
C PRO A 32 3.08 -55.79 6.31
N SER A 33 3.18 -55.71 7.65
CA SER A 33 2.68 -54.61 8.46
C SER A 33 3.07 -53.26 7.87
N GLU A 34 2.08 -52.42 7.48
CA GLU A 34 2.32 -51.03 7.11
C GLU A 34 3.16 -50.33 8.22
N PRO A 35 4.18 -49.57 7.86
CA PRO A 35 4.91 -48.79 8.85
C PRO A 35 3.91 -47.85 9.50
N GLN A 36 3.82 -47.91 10.82
CA GLN A 36 2.98 -46.99 11.63
C GLN A 36 3.35 -45.56 11.26
N SER A 37 2.49 -44.85 10.56
CA SER A 37 2.64 -43.46 10.22
C SER A 37 2.44 -42.61 11.49
N ARG A 38 3.41 -41.81 11.86
CA ARG A 38 3.44 -40.97 13.06
C ARG A 38 3.30 -39.51 12.67
N SER A 39 2.95 -38.66 13.60
CA SER A 39 2.92 -37.21 13.37
C SER A 39 4.01 -36.53 14.21
N LEU A 40 4.52 -35.40 13.71
CA LEU A 40 5.44 -34.54 14.43
C LEU A 40 4.85 -33.14 14.52
N LEU A 41 4.53 -32.69 15.74
CA LEU A 41 4.13 -31.32 16.00
C LEU A 41 5.39 -30.46 16.17
N VAL A 42 5.53 -29.44 15.32
CA VAL A 42 6.58 -28.43 15.46
C VAL A 42 5.98 -27.18 16.07
N ILE A 43 6.57 -26.68 17.15
CA ILE A 43 6.19 -25.44 17.83
C ILE A 43 7.36 -24.47 17.64
N VAL A 44 7.12 -23.33 17.04
CA VAL A 44 8.12 -22.30 16.77
C VAL A 44 7.86 -21.09 17.67
N LEU A 45 8.81 -20.79 18.52
CA LEU A 45 8.80 -19.64 19.43
C LEU A 45 9.94 -18.69 19.05
N ASP A 46 9.86 -17.44 19.44
CA ASP A 46 11.01 -16.53 19.43
C ASP A 46 11.83 -16.68 20.74
N GLU A 47 12.95 -15.97 20.84
CA GLU A 47 13.79 -15.94 22.05
C GLU A 47 13.08 -15.42 23.31
N ASN A 48 11.91 -14.83 23.14
CA ASN A 48 11.07 -14.32 24.23
C ASN A 48 9.93 -15.29 24.58
N GLY A 49 9.87 -16.47 23.93
CA GLY A 49 8.80 -17.45 24.13
C GLY A 49 7.50 -17.09 23.41
N VAL A 50 7.54 -16.12 22.49
CA VAL A 50 6.37 -15.70 21.70
C VAL A 50 6.23 -16.61 20.47
N ALA A 51 5.02 -17.04 20.17
CA ALA A 51 4.74 -17.88 19.02
C ALA A 51 5.07 -17.15 17.70
N VAL A 52 5.86 -17.79 16.86
CA VAL A 52 6.21 -17.27 15.54
C VAL A 52 5.25 -17.82 14.50
N SER A 53 4.30 -16.98 14.07
CA SER A 53 3.35 -17.32 13.03
C SER A 53 3.99 -17.24 11.64
N SER A 54 3.46 -18.02 10.69
CA SER A 54 3.96 -18.02 9.29
C SER A 54 5.48 -18.26 9.18
N ALA A 55 6.04 -19.08 10.05
CA ALA A 55 7.39 -19.58 9.91
C ALA A 55 7.38 -20.75 8.91
N SER A 56 8.23 -20.70 7.90
CA SER A 56 8.40 -21.77 6.93
C SER A 56 9.17 -22.94 7.56
N LEU A 57 8.60 -24.12 7.48
CA LEU A 57 9.16 -25.38 7.99
C LEU A 57 9.54 -26.29 6.83
N ILE A 58 10.77 -26.78 6.81
CA ILE A 58 11.25 -27.72 5.81
C ILE A 58 11.81 -28.93 6.56
N LEU A 59 11.14 -30.08 6.41
CA LEU A 59 11.54 -31.35 7.02
C LEU A 59 12.09 -32.27 5.92
N THR A 60 13.36 -32.69 6.07
CA THR A 60 14.07 -33.43 5.02
C THR A 60 14.57 -34.77 5.54
N GLN A 61 14.36 -35.83 4.76
CA GLN A 61 14.94 -37.16 4.97
C GLN A 61 15.39 -37.75 3.62
N GLY A 62 16.70 -37.84 3.40
CA GLY A 62 17.25 -38.27 2.11
C GLY A 62 16.76 -37.36 0.96
N GLN A 63 16.02 -37.94 0.01
CA GLN A 63 15.43 -37.19 -1.11
C GLN A 63 14.00 -36.66 -0.82
N THR A 64 13.43 -37.02 0.33
CA THR A 64 12.07 -36.58 0.69
C THR A 64 12.15 -35.23 1.39
N VAL A 65 11.45 -34.22 0.83
CA VAL A 65 11.34 -32.89 1.40
C VAL A 65 9.85 -32.60 1.66
N LEU A 66 9.51 -32.37 2.93
CA LEU A 66 8.18 -31.94 3.36
C LEU A 66 8.24 -30.49 3.80
N ARG A 67 7.21 -29.72 3.50
CA ARG A 67 7.15 -28.30 3.80
C ARG A 67 5.87 -27.98 4.53
N GLY A 68 5.93 -26.98 5.41
CA GLY A 68 4.79 -26.47 6.15
C GLY A 68 5.03 -25.03 6.56
N GLU A 69 4.01 -24.40 7.10
CA GLU A 69 4.09 -23.05 7.66
C GLU A 69 3.36 -23.05 9.01
N THR A 70 3.95 -22.42 10.02
CA THR A 70 3.32 -22.33 11.33
C THR A 70 2.06 -21.47 11.27
N ASN A 71 1.04 -21.91 11.99
CA ASN A 71 -0.17 -21.14 12.20
C ASN A 71 0.07 -19.95 13.14
N TYR A 72 -0.98 -19.19 13.43
CA TYR A 72 -0.89 -18.02 14.34
C TYR A 72 -0.41 -18.35 15.75
N ALA A 73 -0.52 -19.62 16.18
CA ALA A 73 0.01 -20.10 17.47
C ALA A 73 1.45 -20.68 17.36
N GLY A 74 2.16 -20.41 16.26
CA GLY A 74 3.50 -20.90 16.04
C GLY A 74 3.58 -22.41 15.82
N ARG A 75 2.49 -23.11 15.46
CA ARG A 75 2.40 -24.56 15.42
C ARG A 75 2.14 -25.07 14.03
N TYR A 76 2.82 -26.18 13.68
CA TYR A 76 2.55 -26.95 12.48
C TYR A 76 2.75 -28.45 12.75
N GLU A 77 1.89 -29.30 12.21
CA GLU A 77 1.99 -30.74 12.36
C GLU A 77 2.27 -31.43 11.03
N PHE A 78 3.42 -32.07 10.94
CA PHE A 78 3.72 -33.00 9.87
C PHE A 78 3.04 -34.34 10.16
N ALA A 79 2.07 -34.73 9.35
CA ALA A 79 1.33 -35.97 9.49
C ALA A 79 1.93 -37.07 8.60
N ARG A 80 1.73 -38.36 9.00
CA ARG A 80 2.11 -39.55 8.24
C ARG A 80 3.61 -39.64 7.93
N LEU A 81 4.44 -39.30 8.88
CA LEU A 81 5.87 -39.46 8.75
C LEU A 81 6.30 -40.92 9.01
N PRO A 82 7.14 -41.52 8.18
CA PRO A 82 7.87 -42.74 8.53
C PRO A 82 8.73 -42.48 9.78
N ALA A 83 8.91 -43.52 10.62
CA ALA A 83 9.84 -43.42 11.74
C ALA A 83 11.28 -43.26 11.19
N GLY A 84 12.04 -42.34 11.76
CA GLY A 84 13.39 -42.08 11.28
C GLY A 84 13.93 -40.73 11.73
N THR A 85 15.18 -40.45 11.35
CA THR A 85 15.84 -39.15 11.62
C THR A 85 15.63 -38.20 10.45
N TYR A 86 15.19 -37.03 10.76
CA TYR A 86 14.93 -35.95 9.82
C TYR A 86 15.79 -34.74 10.16
N GLN A 87 16.05 -33.90 9.16
CA GLN A 87 16.58 -32.57 9.33
C GLN A 87 15.41 -31.56 9.26
N LEU A 88 15.22 -30.75 10.28
CA LEU A 88 14.23 -29.67 10.31
C LEU A 88 14.92 -28.33 10.10
N ARG A 89 14.48 -27.60 9.10
CA ARG A 89 14.86 -26.21 8.86
C ARG A 89 13.64 -25.33 9.07
N VAL A 90 13.83 -24.26 9.85
CA VAL A 90 12.78 -23.29 10.16
C VAL A 90 13.27 -21.91 9.72
N GLU A 91 12.46 -21.23 8.92
CA GLU A 91 12.77 -19.91 8.37
C GLU A 91 11.60 -18.97 8.60
N LYS A 92 11.89 -17.74 9.02
CA LYS A 92 10.93 -16.65 9.11
C LYS A 92 11.65 -15.35 8.81
N GLU A 93 11.00 -14.49 8.02
CA GLU A 93 11.51 -13.14 7.76
C GLU A 93 11.72 -12.37 9.08
N GLY A 94 12.90 -11.76 9.22
CA GLY A 94 13.29 -11.07 10.45
C GLY A 94 13.90 -11.98 11.52
N PHE A 95 14.06 -13.27 11.25
CA PHE A 95 14.69 -14.25 12.15
C PHE A 95 15.87 -14.95 11.50
N PHE A 96 16.81 -15.44 12.31
CA PHE A 96 17.82 -16.35 11.83
C PHE A 96 17.18 -17.69 11.46
N ALA A 97 17.53 -18.22 10.29
CA ALA A 97 17.13 -19.57 9.94
C ALA A 97 17.73 -20.58 10.91
N LEU A 98 16.89 -21.44 11.45
CA LEU A 98 17.31 -22.54 12.33
C LEU A 98 17.38 -23.83 11.53
N VAL A 99 18.49 -24.57 11.67
CA VAL A 99 18.63 -25.93 11.16
C VAL A 99 18.86 -26.85 12.33
N HIS A 100 17.93 -27.80 12.53
CA HIS A 100 18.04 -28.85 13.54
C HIS A 100 18.30 -30.17 12.83
N GLU A 101 19.51 -30.70 12.98
CA GLU A 101 20.04 -31.78 12.13
C GLU A 101 19.55 -33.18 12.51
N GLU A 102 19.02 -33.37 13.72
CA GLU A 102 18.58 -34.69 14.21
C GLU A 102 17.20 -34.65 14.88
N VAL A 103 16.13 -34.62 14.09
CA VAL A 103 14.77 -34.76 14.60
C VAL A 103 14.34 -36.23 14.47
N ARG A 104 14.20 -36.94 15.58
CA ARG A 104 13.81 -38.35 15.58
C ARG A 104 12.29 -38.49 15.69
N VAL A 105 11.66 -38.76 14.56
CA VAL A 105 10.23 -39.03 14.52
C VAL A 105 9.95 -40.44 15.01
N GLY A 106 9.23 -40.53 16.12
CA GLY A 106 8.89 -41.82 16.77
C GLY A 106 9.34 -41.90 18.23
N GLU A 107 10.30 -41.10 18.65
CA GLU A 107 10.69 -40.93 20.04
C GLU A 107 10.02 -39.66 20.65
N ALA A 108 9.75 -38.65 19.83
CA ALA A 108 9.05 -37.43 20.24
C ALA A 108 7.80 -37.19 19.37
N GLU A 109 6.67 -36.84 20.02
CA GLU A 109 5.43 -36.43 19.36
C GLU A 109 5.44 -34.93 19.01
N SER A 110 6.27 -34.15 19.69
CA SER A 110 6.43 -32.70 19.45
C SER A 110 7.87 -32.25 19.63
N ILE A 111 8.24 -31.21 18.87
CA ILE A 111 9.50 -30.49 18.99
C ILE A 111 9.23 -28.99 19.12
N GLU A 112 9.85 -28.36 20.10
CA GLU A 112 9.85 -26.91 20.25
C GLU A 112 11.17 -26.37 19.73
N VAL A 113 11.11 -25.37 18.88
CA VAL A 113 12.28 -24.70 18.30
C VAL A 113 12.18 -23.20 18.52
N THR A 114 13.30 -22.60 18.91
CA THR A 114 13.38 -21.14 19.13
C THR A 114 14.08 -20.48 17.98
N LEU A 115 13.38 -19.55 17.29
CA LEU A 115 13.97 -18.65 16.32
C LEU A 115 14.46 -17.38 17.01
N ASN A 116 15.69 -17.00 16.77
CA ASN A 116 16.22 -15.73 17.24
C ASN A 116 16.00 -14.67 16.17
N HIS A 117 15.53 -13.48 16.57
CA HIS A 117 15.43 -12.33 15.65
C HIS A 117 16.79 -12.01 15.05
N GLN A 118 16.81 -11.70 13.76
CA GLN A 118 18.02 -11.23 13.10
C GLN A 118 18.49 -9.95 13.82
N ARG A 119 19.69 -10.03 14.37
CA ARG A 119 20.32 -8.88 15.02
C ARG A 119 20.68 -7.88 13.94
N GLU A 120 20.37 -6.61 14.14
CA GLU A 120 20.79 -5.52 13.24
C GLU A 120 22.33 -5.36 13.17
N PHE A 121 23.05 -6.04 14.06
CA PHE A 121 24.50 -5.99 14.19
C PHE A 121 25.06 -7.37 13.90
N VAL A 122 25.45 -7.56 12.68
CA VAL A 122 26.02 -8.80 12.20
C VAL A 122 27.51 -8.83 12.55
N GLU A 123 27.92 -9.64 13.52
CA GLU A 123 29.07 -10.47 13.24
C GLU A 123 28.68 -11.33 12.02
N ARG A 124 29.57 -11.39 11.02
CA ARG A 124 29.40 -12.26 9.86
C ARG A 124 29.21 -13.72 10.32
N VAL A 125 28.00 -14.07 10.66
CA VAL A 125 27.56 -15.45 10.56
C VAL A 125 27.19 -15.57 9.08
N ASP A 126 27.70 -16.57 8.39
CA ASP A 126 27.27 -16.91 7.04
C ASP A 126 25.78 -17.27 7.08
N VAL A 127 24.94 -16.25 7.10
CA VAL A 127 23.52 -16.39 6.88
C VAL A 127 23.39 -16.69 5.39
N THR A 128 23.19 -17.95 5.08
CA THR A 128 22.86 -18.35 3.72
C THR A 128 21.46 -17.81 3.46
N TYR A 129 21.38 -16.63 2.83
CA TYR A 129 20.11 -16.10 2.35
C TYR A 129 19.46 -17.16 1.45
N SER A 130 18.34 -17.68 1.90
CA SER A 130 17.60 -18.67 1.13
C SER A 130 16.69 -17.92 0.18
N PRO A 131 16.72 -18.21 -1.13
CA PRO A 131 15.78 -17.61 -2.05
C PRO A 131 14.35 -17.90 -1.59
N PRO A 132 13.36 -17.04 -1.92
CA PRO A 132 11.99 -17.26 -1.49
C PRO A 132 11.55 -18.67 -1.79
N ALA A 133 11.16 -19.42 -0.76
CA ALA A 133 10.65 -20.76 -0.93
C ALA A 133 9.30 -20.66 -1.64
N VAL A 134 9.03 -21.61 -2.54
CA VAL A 134 7.68 -21.82 -3.03
C VAL A 134 6.86 -22.37 -1.86
N ASP A 135 6.05 -21.52 -1.25
CA ASP A 135 5.31 -21.85 -0.04
C ASP A 135 3.96 -22.49 -0.36
N PRO A 136 3.76 -23.81 -0.11
CA PRO A 136 2.50 -24.47 -0.40
C PRO A 136 1.33 -23.94 0.40
N ALA A 137 1.59 -23.37 1.57
CA ALA A 137 0.57 -22.88 2.48
C ALA A 137 0.09 -21.45 2.16
N ARG A 138 0.68 -20.79 1.18
CA ARG A 138 0.30 -19.44 0.79
C ARG A 138 -0.61 -19.44 -0.45
N THR A 139 -1.86 -19.02 -0.28
CA THR A 139 -2.86 -18.82 -1.35
C THR A 139 -2.87 -17.37 -1.85
N THR A 140 -2.42 -16.44 -1.03
CA THR A 140 -2.48 -14.99 -1.27
C THR A 140 -1.56 -14.52 -2.40
N SER A 141 -1.92 -13.40 -3.05
CA SER A 141 -1.05 -12.73 -4.04
C SER A 141 -0.07 -11.75 -3.40
N SER A 142 0.45 -12.09 -2.22
CA SER A 142 1.33 -11.18 -1.49
C SER A 142 2.69 -10.99 -2.16
N GLN A 143 3.18 -9.77 -2.08
CA GLN A 143 4.54 -9.35 -2.43
C GLN A 143 5.12 -8.63 -1.22
N THR A 144 6.33 -8.98 -0.86
CA THR A 144 6.98 -8.46 0.35
C THR A 144 8.24 -7.70 -0.02
N LEU A 145 8.44 -6.56 0.59
CA LEU A 145 9.74 -5.90 0.72
C LEU A 145 10.19 -6.11 2.15
N ASP A 146 11.31 -6.77 2.32
CA ASP A 146 11.93 -6.96 3.61
C ASP A 146 12.78 -5.74 4.01
N ARG A 147 13.26 -5.73 5.26
CA ARG A 147 14.10 -4.65 5.78
C ARG A 147 15.35 -4.42 4.94
N GLU A 148 15.99 -5.47 4.46
CA GLU A 148 17.23 -5.36 3.69
C GLU A 148 16.97 -4.75 2.33
N GLU A 149 15.89 -5.12 1.66
CA GLU A 149 15.44 -4.54 0.40
C GLU A 149 15.11 -3.06 0.56
N ILE A 150 14.33 -2.71 1.60
CA ILE A 150 13.96 -1.33 1.92
C ILE A 150 15.18 -0.45 2.17
N LEU A 151 16.21 -0.98 2.85
CA LEU A 151 17.39 -0.21 3.21
C LEU A 151 18.48 -0.22 2.14
N ASN A 152 18.60 -1.27 1.34
CA ASN A 152 19.69 -1.43 0.37
C ASN A 152 19.34 -0.95 -1.03
N VAL A 153 18.09 -1.06 -1.49
CA VAL A 153 17.70 -0.59 -2.82
C VAL A 153 17.66 0.94 -2.85
N PRO A 154 18.27 1.62 -3.84
CA PRO A 154 18.11 3.06 -4.01
C PRO A 154 16.75 3.35 -4.67
N TYR A 155 15.91 4.12 -4.02
CA TYR A 155 14.66 4.66 -4.54
C TYR A 155 14.55 6.13 -4.15
N ASN A 156 13.76 6.87 -4.90
CA ASN A 156 13.56 8.29 -4.61
C ASN A 156 13.01 8.45 -3.19
N VAL A 157 13.53 9.41 -2.43
CA VAL A 157 13.04 9.72 -1.08
C VAL A 157 13.11 8.51 -0.12
N THR A 158 14.30 7.92 0.06
CA THR A 158 14.53 6.74 0.95
C THR A 158 14.16 6.94 2.42
N ARG A 159 13.70 8.10 2.81
CA ARG A 159 13.19 8.45 4.14
C ARG A 159 11.68 8.21 4.31
N ASP A 160 10.98 7.86 3.24
CA ASP A 160 9.53 7.63 3.26
C ASP A 160 9.21 6.28 2.62
N ILE A 161 8.60 5.39 3.40
CA ILE A 161 8.32 4.01 2.98
C ILE A 161 7.38 3.93 1.76
N ARG A 162 6.53 4.93 1.54
CA ARG A 162 5.62 4.99 0.39
C ARG A 162 6.37 4.98 -0.94
N TYR A 163 7.57 5.55 -0.99
CA TYR A 163 8.42 5.54 -2.19
C TYR A 163 9.15 4.21 -2.43
N ALA A 164 9.16 3.30 -1.45
CA ALA A 164 9.62 1.93 -1.66
C ALA A 164 8.54 1.04 -2.32
N LEU A 165 7.25 1.35 -2.15
CA LEU A 165 6.16 0.53 -2.68
C LEU A 165 6.22 0.32 -4.20
N PRO A 166 6.60 1.31 -5.03
CA PRO A 166 6.78 1.11 -6.47
C PRO A 166 7.89 0.13 -6.87
N LEU A 167 8.74 -0.33 -5.92
CA LEU A 167 9.66 -1.45 -6.16
C LEU A 167 8.93 -2.79 -6.34
N LEU A 168 7.63 -2.84 -6.06
CA LEU A 168 6.79 -4.01 -6.25
C LEU A 168 6.05 -3.94 -7.60
N PRO A 169 5.94 -5.06 -8.33
CA PRO A 169 5.17 -5.14 -9.55
C PRO A 169 3.69 -4.81 -9.33
N GLY A 170 3.07 -4.13 -10.30
CA GLY A 170 1.67 -3.72 -10.22
C GLY A 170 1.41 -2.51 -9.32
N VAL A 171 2.45 -1.99 -8.64
CA VAL A 171 2.34 -0.78 -7.82
C VAL A 171 2.95 0.40 -8.57
N VAL A 172 2.17 1.42 -8.87
CA VAL A 172 2.63 2.66 -9.52
C VAL A 172 2.40 3.86 -8.62
N GLN A 173 3.22 4.89 -8.77
CA GLN A 173 3.09 6.15 -8.06
C GLN A 173 2.83 7.27 -9.06
N ASP A 174 1.81 8.09 -8.81
CA ASP A 174 1.46 9.20 -9.67
C ASP A 174 2.30 10.47 -9.38
N ALA A 175 2.05 11.55 -10.13
CA ALA A 175 2.74 12.83 -9.97
C ALA A 175 2.51 13.49 -8.61
N PHE A 176 1.46 13.10 -7.89
CA PHE A 176 1.13 13.57 -6.54
C PHE A 176 1.68 12.65 -5.45
N SER A 177 2.57 11.71 -5.82
CA SER A 177 3.15 10.70 -4.93
C SER A 177 2.12 9.74 -4.31
N GLN A 178 0.95 9.59 -4.93
CA GLN A 178 -0.09 8.67 -4.51
C GLN A 178 0.14 7.28 -5.08
N ILE A 179 -0.18 6.26 -4.29
CA ILE A 179 0.06 4.86 -4.64
C ILE A 179 -1.20 4.23 -5.24
N HIS A 180 -1.01 3.52 -6.35
CA HIS A 180 -2.04 2.76 -7.05
C HIS A 180 -1.59 1.30 -7.18
N ILE A 181 -2.44 0.35 -6.79
CA ILE A 181 -2.15 -1.09 -6.80
C ILE A 181 -3.05 -1.77 -7.81
N ASP A 182 -2.46 -2.42 -8.81
CA ASP A 182 -3.20 -3.16 -9.85
C ASP A 182 -4.42 -2.36 -10.37
N GLY A 183 -4.16 -1.13 -10.83
CA GLY A 183 -5.15 -0.23 -11.44
C GLY A 183 -6.13 0.44 -10.48
N SER A 184 -6.02 0.23 -9.16
CA SER A 184 -6.94 0.79 -8.19
C SER A 184 -6.77 2.30 -8.00
N SER A 185 -7.84 2.97 -7.60
CA SER A 185 -7.77 4.30 -7.00
C SER A 185 -7.18 4.22 -5.58
N THR A 186 -6.61 5.30 -5.09
CA THR A 186 -6.00 5.36 -3.77
C THR A 186 -6.96 5.00 -2.64
N HIS A 187 -8.20 5.49 -2.68
CA HIS A 187 -9.22 5.18 -1.67
C HIS A 187 -9.73 3.73 -1.68
N GLN A 188 -9.28 2.91 -2.63
CA GLN A 188 -9.59 1.48 -2.72
C GLN A 188 -8.55 0.61 -2.02
N ILE A 189 -7.52 1.21 -1.44
CA ILE A 189 -6.43 0.53 -0.75
C ILE A 189 -6.67 0.61 0.76
N TYR A 190 -6.39 -0.50 1.45
CA TYR A 190 -6.39 -0.57 2.90
C TYR A 190 -4.96 -0.57 3.39
N ASP A 191 -4.57 0.48 4.13
CA ASP A 191 -3.24 0.60 4.70
C ASP A 191 -3.29 0.25 6.18
N GLU A 192 -2.41 -0.63 6.62
CA GLU A 192 -2.31 -1.02 8.03
C GLU A 192 -0.90 -0.91 8.59
N LEU A 193 -0.82 -0.63 9.87
CA LEU A 193 0.39 -0.66 10.68
C LEU A 193 0.19 -1.64 11.83
N ASP A 194 1.01 -2.71 11.85
CA ASP A 194 0.94 -3.77 12.87
C ASP A 194 -0.47 -4.33 13.10
N GLY A 195 -1.30 -4.41 12.04
CA GLY A 195 -2.66 -4.96 12.06
C GLY A 195 -3.78 -3.95 12.31
N PHE A 196 -3.49 -2.65 12.42
CA PHE A 196 -4.49 -1.61 12.59
C PHE A 196 -4.56 -0.67 11.38
N ASN A 197 -5.77 -0.26 11.04
CA ASN A 197 -6.04 0.62 9.91
C ASN A 197 -5.46 2.02 10.12
N ILE A 198 -4.56 2.45 9.21
CA ILE A 198 -3.95 3.77 9.19
C ILE A 198 -4.37 4.62 7.97
N THR A 199 -5.26 4.10 7.14
CA THR A 199 -5.81 4.85 6.00
C THR A 199 -6.59 6.05 6.52
N ASN A 200 -6.35 7.23 5.95
CA ASN A 200 -7.14 8.43 6.29
C ASN A 200 -8.63 8.15 6.02
N PRO A 201 -9.53 8.26 7.01
CA PRO A 201 -10.90 7.80 6.88
C PRO A 201 -11.76 8.68 5.96
N VAL A 202 -11.27 9.85 5.56
CA VAL A 202 -11.98 10.79 4.69
C VAL A 202 -11.55 10.64 3.24
N SER A 203 -10.25 10.81 2.99
CA SER A 203 -9.69 10.79 1.64
C SER A 203 -9.36 9.40 1.13
N GLY A 204 -9.23 8.41 2.02
CA GLY A 204 -8.74 7.08 1.68
C GLY A 204 -7.25 7.05 1.33
N LEU A 205 -6.48 8.06 1.71
CA LEU A 205 -5.07 8.16 1.38
C LEU A 205 -4.17 7.56 2.48
N PHE A 206 -3.04 7.01 2.08
CA PHE A 206 -1.95 6.64 2.97
C PHE A 206 -1.13 7.90 3.32
N THR A 207 -1.53 8.63 4.36
CA THR A 207 -0.87 9.88 4.77
C THR A 207 0.09 9.73 5.94
N VAL A 208 -0.05 8.67 6.72
CA VAL A 208 0.80 8.39 7.88
C VAL A 208 2.24 8.10 7.46
N ARG A 209 3.20 8.69 8.15
CA ARG A 209 4.63 8.40 7.99
C ARG A 209 5.12 7.51 9.12
N VAL A 210 5.90 6.51 8.76
CA VAL A 210 6.56 5.61 9.72
C VAL A 210 8.06 5.68 9.46
N ASN A 211 8.84 5.89 10.50
CA ASN A 211 10.29 5.88 10.40
C ASN A 211 10.77 4.58 9.72
N VAL A 212 11.40 4.71 8.56
CA VAL A 212 11.80 3.59 7.70
C VAL A 212 12.75 2.64 8.42
N ASP A 213 13.58 3.16 9.34
CA ASP A 213 14.51 2.34 10.13
C ASP A 213 13.78 1.45 11.15
N ALA A 214 12.52 1.76 11.49
CA ALA A 214 11.67 0.93 12.36
C ALA A 214 10.86 -0.13 11.59
N VAL A 215 10.72 -0.01 10.26
CA VAL A 215 9.96 -0.96 9.45
C VAL A 215 10.76 -2.24 9.25
N ARG A 216 10.13 -3.36 9.53
CA ARG A 216 10.70 -4.72 9.29
C ARG A 216 10.36 -5.23 7.91
N SER A 217 9.11 -5.08 7.51
CA SER A 217 8.64 -5.48 6.21
C SER A 217 7.41 -4.70 5.78
N VAL A 218 7.21 -4.64 4.48
CA VAL A 218 5.98 -4.16 3.86
C VAL A 218 5.44 -5.27 2.98
N VAL A 219 4.19 -5.65 3.23
CA VAL A 219 3.48 -6.67 2.46
C VAL A 219 2.37 -6.03 1.67
N VAL A 220 2.38 -6.20 0.36
CA VAL A 220 1.30 -5.77 -0.54
C VAL A 220 0.54 -6.99 -1.04
N GLN A 221 -0.77 -7.00 -0.85
CA GLN A 221 -1.68 -8.03 -1.33
C GLN A 221 -2.71 -7.41 -2.26
N SER A 222 -2.81 -7.85 -3.49
CA SER A 222 -3.57 -7.12 -4.52
C SER A 222 -4.82 -7.82 -5.04
N SER A 223 -4.94 -9.16 -4.93
CA SER A 223 -6.05 -9.87 -5.57
C SER A 223 -6.64 -11.04 -4.78
N ARG A 224 -5.85 -11.80 -4.06
CA ARG A 224 -6.27 -12.99 -3.30
C ARG A 224 -5.93 -12.79 -1.82
N TYR A 225 -6.52 -11.81 -1.18
CA TYR A 225 -6.32 -11.61 0.25
C TYR A 225 -7.47 -12.18 1.08
N PRO A 226 -7.19 -12.65 2.32
CA PRO A 226 -8.14 -13.34 3.18
C PRO A 226 -9.37 -12.49 3.52
N VAL A 227 -10.45 -13.14 4.00
CA VAL A 227 -11.70 -12.47 4.37
C VAL A 227 -11.60 -11.57 5.59
N GLU A 228 -10.54 -11.71 6.39
CA GLU A 228 -10.24 -10.79 7.50
C GLU A 228 -10.10 -9.35 7.03
N TYR A 229 -9.57 -9.15 5.83
CA TYR A 229 -9.45 -7.83 5.22
C TYR A 229 -10.74 -7.46 4.48
N GLY A 230 -11.31 -6.34 4.87
CA GLY A 230 -12.48 -5.73 4.22
C GLY A 230 -12.22 -4.30 3.82
N LYS A 231 -13.27 -3.64 3.30
CA LYS A 231 -13.27 -2.20 3.01
C LYS A 231 -12.17 -1.77 2.02
N ALA A 232 -11.73 -2.70 1.17
CA ALA A 232 -10.75 -2.46 0.12
C ALA A 232 -11.05 -3.34 -1.09
N THR A 233 -10.89 -2.81 -2.28
CA THR A 233 -11.03 -3.53 -3.55
C THR A 233 -9.73 -3.51 -4.35
N GLY A 234 -8.88 -2.54 -4.07
CA GLY A 234 -7.59 -2.34 -4.72
C GLY A 234 -6.50 -3.26 -4.18
N GLY A 235 -6.42 -3.40 -2.88
CA GLY A 235 -5.39 -4.20 -2.21
C GLY A 235 -5.15 -3.76 -0.78
N ILE A 236 -4.24 -4.45 -0.13
CA ILE A 236 -3.82 -4.23 1.25
C ILE A 236 -2.33 -3.86 1.24
N VAL A 237 -1.97 -2.83 1.97
CA VAL A 237 -0.58 -2.48 2.29
C VAL A 237 -0.38 -2.68 3.79
N SER A 238 0.36 -3.71 4.16
CA SER A 238 0.60 -4.04 5.57
C SER A 238 2.05 -3.71 5.93
N LEU A 239 2.23 -2.77 6.87
CA LEU A 239 3.53 -2.44 7.45
C LEU A 239 3.70 -3.18 8.77
N LYS A 240 4.82 -3.86 8.91
CA LYS A 240 5.24 -4.50 10.17
C LYS A 240 6.43 -3.75 10.73
N THR A 241 6.35 -3.34 12.00
CA THR A 241 7.45 -2.66 12.68
C THR A 241 8.22 -3.60 13.60
N GLY A 242 9.45 -3.19 13.92
CA GLY A 242 10.29 -3.91 14.87
C GLY A 242 9.75 -3.87 16.29
N MET A 243 10.43 -4.59 17.16
CA MET A 243 10.25 -4.60 18.61
C MET A 243 11.62 -4.71 19.30
N GLY A 244 11.73 -4.32 20.56
CA GLY A 244 12.91 -4.55 21.38
C GLY A 244 13.07 -6.02 21.78
N ASP A 245 14.29 -6.39 22.16
CA ASP A 245 14.63 -7.68 22.75
C ASP A 245 15.35 -7.48 24.11
N ASP A 246 15.99 -8.51 24.64
CA ASP A 246 16.68 -8.44 25.95
C ASP A 246 18.00 -7.65 25.93
N TYR A 247 18.35 -7.02 24.81
CA TYR A 247 19.53 -6.19 24.63
C TYR A 247 19.15 -4.78 24.20
N PHE A 248 19.83 -3.78 24.74
CA PHE A 248 19.70 -2.41 24.26
C PHE A 248 20.37 -2.26 22.89
N ARG A 249 19.63 -1.71 21.95
CA ARG A 249 20.09 -1.44 20.58
C ARG A 249 19.75 -0.02 20.19
N PHE A 250 20.59 0.55 19.36
CA PHE A 250 20.35 1.85 18.77
C PHE A 250 20.89 1.88 17.35
N SER A 251 20.23 2.60 16.51
CA SER A 251 20.69 2.97 15.17
C SER A 251 20.46 4.45 14.95
N ALA A 252 21.20 5.02 14.00
CA ALA A 252 21.11 6.42 13.67
C ALA A 252 21.42 6.61 12.18
N THR A 253 20.57 7.38 11.48
CA THR A 253 20.67 7.60 10.05
C THR A 253 20.53 9.10 9.75
N ASP A 254 21.31 9.59 8.76
CA ASP A 254 21.21 10.93 8.16
C ASP A 254 21.32 12.11 9.17
N PHE A 255 22.24 11.99 10.14
CA PHE A 255 22.46 13.06 11.16
C PHE A 255 23.10 14.32 10.61
N PHE A 256 23.71 14.26 9.44
CA PHE A 256 24.31 15.41 8.79
C PHE A 256 23.39 15.94 7.72
N PRO A 257 23.15 17.27 7.67
CA PRO A 257 22.34 17.88 6.63
C PRO A 257 23.02 17.75 5.27
N SER A 258 22.22 17.56 4.24
CA SER A 258 22.69 17.64 2.86
C SER A 258 22.94 19.10 2.46
N VAL A 259 23.86 19.30 1.54
CA VAL A 259 24.28 20.62 1.06
C VAL A 259 23.94 20.73 -0.42
N GLN A 260 23.35 21.84 -0.82
CA GLN A 260 23.11 22.20 -2.21
C GLN A 260 23.82 23.51 -2.58
N SER A 261 24.21 23.64 -3.84
CA SER A 261 24.85 24.85 -4.37
C SER A 261 23.93 25.70 -5.25
N ARG A 262 22.62 25.70 -4.96
CA ARG A 262 21.66 26.57 -5.65
C ARG A 262 21.68 27.95 -5.01
N LYS A 263 22.01 29.00 -5.76
CA LYS A 263 22.15 30.38 -5.24
C LYS A 263 23.07 30.48 -4.02
N GLY A 264 24.25 29.82 -4.09
CA GLY A 264 25.20 29.71 -3.01
C GLY A 264 25.11 28.38 -2.27
N LEU A 265 26.04 28.15 -1.34
CA LEU A 265 26.10 26.95 -0.53
C LEU A 265 25.08 27.04 0.59
N GLN A 266 24.11 26.11 0.62
CA GLN A 266 23.02 26.09 1.60
C GLN A 266 22.72 24.68 2.05
N PHE A 267 22.29 24.53 3.29
CA PHE A 267 21.71 23.27 3.78
C PHE A 267 20.34 23.10 3.15
N SER A 268 20.10 21.96 2.49
CA SER A 268 18.85 21.71 1.75
C SER A 268 17.92 20.80 2.51
N ASN A 269 18.41 19.64 2.88
CA ASN A 269 17.60 18.61 3.56
C ASN A 269 18.36 18.12 4.78
N TRP A 270 17.66 17.94 5.87
CA TRP A 270 18.18 17.32 7.08
C TRP A 270 17.13 16.35 7.62
N THR A 271 17.47 15.07 7.66
CA THR A 271 16.50 14.01 7.99
C THR A 271 17.04 13.04 9.03
N PRO A 272 17.45 13.56 10.21
CA PRO A 272 17.95 12.69 11.27
C PRO A 272 16.83 11.77 11.75
N ARG A 273 17.13 10.49 11.75
CA ARG A 273 16.24 9.47 12.28
C ARG A 273 17.03 8.43 13.04
N GLY A 274 16.39 7.76 13.96
CA GLY A 274 17.03 6.74 14.74
C GLY A 274 16.03 5.73 15.30
N THR A 275 16.57 4.64 15.82
CA THR A 275 15.82 3.69 16.62
C THR A 275 16.56 3.45 17.92
N PHE A 276 15.79 3.30 18.99
CA PHE A 276 16.29 2.86 20.28
C PHE A 276 15.34 1.81 20.84
N SER A 277 15.85 0.64 21.17
CA SER A 277 15.05 -0.47 21.65
C SER A 277 15.78 -1.25 22.74
N GLY A 278 15.03 -2.03 23.52
CA GLY A 278 15.60 -2.86 24.54
C GLY A 278 14.60 -3.35 25.58
N PRO A 279 15.06 -4.01 26.65
CA PRO A 279 14.20 -4.49 27.70
C PRO A 279 13.81 -3.36 28.68
N LEU A 280 12.51 -3.25 28.99
CA LEU A 280 12.02 -2.62 30.22
C LEU A 280 12.21 -3.58 31.40
N ARG A 281 11.96 -4.87 31.17
CA ARG A 281 12.25 -5.98 32.06
C ARG A 281 12.62 -7.19 31.23
N LYS A 282 13.86 -7.69 31.36
CA LYS A 282 14.36 -8.83 30.60
C LYS A 282 13.42 -10.03 30.70
N GLY A 283 13.19 -10.69 29.56
CA GLY A 283 12.33 -11.86 29.41
C GLY A 283 10.83 -11.57 29.58
N ARG A 284 10.41 -10.29 29.79
CA ARG A 284 9.01 -9.98 30.08
C ARG A 284 8.46 -8.72 29.40
N ALA A 285 9.27 -7.66 29.28
CA ALA A 285 8.77 -6.40 28.71
C ALA A 285 9.85 -5.68 27.93
N TRP A 286 9.50 -5.19 26.76
CA TRP A 286 10.41 -4.54 25.83
C TRP A 286 9.78 -3.28 25.23
N PHE A 287 10.64 -2.42 24.70
CA PHE A 287 10.22 -1.20 24.02
C PHE A 287 10.99 -0.96 22.72
N LEU A 288 10.40 -0.18 21.86
CA LEU A 288 11.00 0.43 20.67
C LEU A 288 10.60 1.89 20.61
N LEU A 289 11.57 2.79 20.39
CA LEU A 289 11.37 4.19 20.07
C LEU A 289 12.01 4.45 18.70
N ALA A 290 11.30 5.16 17.82
CA ALA A 290 11.77 5.43 16.47
C ALA A 290 11.45 6.90 16.07
N PRO A 291 12.17 7.88 16.65
CA PRO A 291 12.01 9.28 16.29
C PRO A 291 12.59 9.59 14.91
N GLU A 292 11.95 10.52 14.22
CA GLU A 292 12.48 11.16 13.01
C GLU A 292 12.14 12.64 12.98
N VAL A 293 13.02 13.42 12.37
CA VAL A 293 12.80 14.82 12.05
C VAL A 293 13.18 15.04 10.61
N GLU A 294 12.44 15.86 9.91
CA GLU A 294 12.77 16.23 8.53
C GLU A 294 12.68 17.74 8.38
N TYR A 295 13.71 18.32 7.84
CA TYR A 295 13.74 19.68 7.34
C TYR A 295 14.01 19.64 5.84
N ASP A 296 13.11 20.24 5.06
CA ASP A 296 13.27 20.42 3.63
C ASP A 296 13.33 21.92 3.29
N LEU A 297 14.31 22.31 2.48
CA LEU A 297 14.42 23.63 1.89
C LEU A 297 14.33 23.53 0.38
N ASN A 298 13.26 24.05 -0.20
CA ASN A 298 13.09 24.19 -1.64
C ASN A 298 13.45 25.61 -2.09
N ILE A 299 14.40 25.75 -3.04
CA ILE A 299 14.82 27.04 -3.60
C ILE A 299 14.41 27.09 -5.06
N ILE A 300 13.62 28.10 -5.41
CA ILE A 300 13.19 28.37 -6.78
C ILE A 300 14.17 29.36 -7.40
N GLN A 301 14.96 28.91 -8.37
CA GLN A 301 16.07 29.71 -8.94
C GLN A 301 15.61 30.97 -9.68
N GLU A 302 14.43 30.95 -10.26
CA GLU A 302 13.84 32.01 -11.06
C GLU A 302 13.27 33.17 -10.22
N LEU A 303 13.04 32.96 -8.92
CA LEU A 303 12.52 33.99 -8.02
C LEU A 303 13.65 34.82 -7.40
N PRO A 304 13.40 36.09 -7.02
CA PRO A 304 14.39 36.94 -6.36
C PRO A 304 14.77 36.40 -4.97
N PRO A 305 16.02 36.66 -4.50
CA PRO A 305 16.45 36.29 -3.16
C PRO A 305 15.51 36.85 -2.08
N GLY A 306 15.15 35.99 -1.12
CA GLY A 306 14.22 36.33 -0.05
C GLY A 306 12.77 35.93 -0.33
N ALA A 307 12.36 35.84 -1.62
CA ALA A 307 11.05 35.35 -2.04
C ALA A 307 11.16 33.99 -2.77
N ASP A 308 12.30 33.33 -2.70
CA ASP A 308 12.67 32.16 -3.48
C ASP A 308 12.64 30.85 -2.67
N ARG A 309 12.15 30.86 -1.42
CA ARG A 309 12.30 29.75 -0.49
C ARG A 309 10.95 29.26 0.04
N GLY A 310 10.74 27.96 -0.09
CA GLY A 310 9.73 27.23 0.67
C GLY A 310 10.41 26.27 1.65
N THR A 311 9.88 26.15 2.87
CA THR A 311 10.42 25.28 3.89
C THR A 311 9.36 24.32 4.41
N ALA A 312 9.78 23.11 4.78
CA ALA A 312 8.92 22.17 5.47
C ALA A 312 9.67 21.52 6.65
N TRP A 313 9.01 21.49 7.79
CA TRP A 313 9.41 20.74 8.97
C TRP A 313 8.45 19.63 9.21
N ARG A 314 8.97 18.43 9.46
CA ARG A 314 8.17 17.26 9.83
C ARG A 314 8.80 16.59 11.03
N PHE A 315 7.98 16.22 11.97
CA PHE A 315 8.34 15.41 13.13
C PHE A 315 7.54 14.12 13.11
N GLY A 316 8.20 13.00 13.33
CA GLY A 316 7.59 11.69 13.47
C GLY A 316 8.19 10.93 14.65
N ASN A 317 7.38 10.18 15.35
CA ASN A 317 7.85 9.26 16.38
C ASN A 317 6.91 8.08 16.49
N LEU A 318 7.47 6.87 16.45
CA LEU A 318 6.80 5.63 16.83
C LEU A 318 7.37 5.15 18.16
N ALA A 319 6.52 5.03 19.16
CA ALA A 319 6.82 4.38 20.44
C ALA A 319 5.99 3.10 20.54
N LYS A 320 6.63 1.96 20.82
CA LYS A 320 5.98 0.65 20.92
C LYS A 320 6.47 -0.07 22.16
N THR A 321 5.57 -0.76 22.85
CA THR A 321 5.88 -1.60 24.01
C THR A 321 5.19 -2.94 23.88
N GLN A 322 5.85 -4.00 24.31
CA GLN A 322 5.29 -5.33 24.45
C GLN A 322 5.52 -5.81 25.88
N VAL A 323 4.49 -6.38 26.47
CA VAL A 323 4.55 -6.96 27.81
C VAL A 323 3.93 -8.36 27.78
N ASN A 324 4.69 -9.37 28.14
CA ASN A 324 4.19 -10.71 28.39
C ASN A 324 3.57 -10.71 29.79
N LEU A 325 2.26 -10.55 29.89
CA LEU A 325 1.52 -10.57 31.16
C LEU A 325 1.65 -11.93 31.84
N THR A 326 1.49 -12.98 31.02
CA THR A 326 1.79 -14.38 31.35
C THR A 326 2.48 -15.02 30.13
N PRO A 327 3.01 -16.25 30.21
CA PRO A 327 3.51 -16.96 29.02
C PRO A 327 2.44 -17.18 27.92
N ALA A 328 1.18 -17.11 28.28
CA ALA A 328 0.05 -17.31 27.36
C ALA A 328 -0.70 -16.01 27.01
N ASN A 329 -0.26 -14.86 27.52
CA ASN A 329 -0.95 -13.59 27.26
C ASN A 329 0.07 -12.46 27.01
N ILE A 330 0.00 -11.85 25.83
CA ILE A 330 0.95 -10.85 25.31
C ILE A 330 0.18 -9.59 24.99
N LEU A 331 0.53 -8.51 25.66
CA LEU A 331 -0.03 -7.19 25.45
C LEU A 331 0.98 -6.32 24.66
N THR A 332 0.57 -5.74 23.55
CA THR A 332 1.36 -4.79 22.77
C THR A 332 0.63 -3.46 22.67
N GLY A 333 1.30 -2.38 22.99
CA GLY A 333 0.79 -1.01 22.82
C GLY A 333 1.71 -0.22 21.90
N SER A 334 1.15 0.65 21.05
CA SER A 334 1.94 1.60 20.26
C SER A 334 1.31 2.98 20.21
N PHE A 335 2.16 3.99 20.09
CA PHE A 335 1.78 5.35 19.85
C PHE A 335 2.62 5.94 18.73
N LEU A 336 1.97 6.42 17.69
CA LEU A 336 2.60 7.11 16.57
C LEU A 336 2.08 8.53 16.52
N VAL A 337 3.00 9.47 16.33
CA VAL A 337 2.71 10.88 16.08
C VAL A 337 3.44 11.33 14.83
N ASN A 338 2.73 12.04 13.97
CA ASN A 338 3.31 12.82 12.88
C ASN A 338 2.79 14.26 13.01
N ASP A 339 3.67 15.21 12.83
CA ASP A 339 3.36 16.62 12.76
C ASP A 339 4.17 17.25 11.63
N SER A 340 3.53 18.02 10.78
CA SER A 340 4.12 18.63 9.59
C SER A 340 3.71 20.08 9.48
N ASN A 341 4.67 20.95 9.20
CA ASN A 341 4.44 22.36 8.94
C ASN A 341 5.24 22.78 7.72
N SER A 342 4.55 23.25 6.69
CA SER A 342 5.16 23.71 5.44
C SER A 342 4.84 25.17 5.22
N GLN A 343 5.86 25.99 5.01
CA GLN A 343 5.74 27.40 4.66
C GLN A 343 5.95 27.58 3.16
N HIS A 344 5.15 28.40 2.52
CA HIS A 344 5.17 28.70 1.10
C HIS A 344 4.99 27.43 0.25
N ALA A 345 4.09 26.55 0.64
CA ALA A 345 3.73 25.38 -0.15
C ALA A 345 3.17 25.81 -1.52
N GLY A 346 3.62 25.15 -2.58
CA GLY A 346 3.24 25.51 -3.95
C GLY A 346 4.10 26.62 -4.58
N LEU A 347 5.13 27.13 -3.87
CA LEU A 347 6.05 28.12 -4.41
C LEU A 347 6.67 27.65 -5.72
N SER A 348 6.53 28.45 -6.77
CA SER A 348 7.07 28.19 -8.10
C SER A 348 7.30 29.48 -8.86
N ARG A 349 7.90 29.41 -10.02
CA ARG A 349 8.02 30.58 -10.94
C ARG A 349 6.65 31.21 -11.23
N LEU A 350 5.59 30.39 -11.31
CA LEU A 350 4.22 30.83 -11.63
C LEU A 350 3.41 31.24 -10.41
N THR A 351 3.81 30.80 -9.22
CA THR A 351 3.12 31.03 -7.94
C THR A 351 4.09 31.67 -6.98
N PRO A 352 4.18 33.02 -6.91
CA PRO A 352 5.04 33.74 -6.00
C PRO A 352 4.58 33.60 -4.54
N VAL A 353 5.41 34.05 -3.60
CA VAL A 353 5.22 33.85 -2.15
C VAL A 353 3.82 34.25 -1.68
N GLU A 354 3.31 35.41 -2.10
CA GLU A 354 2.00 35.92 -1.67
C GLU A 354 0.83 35.02 -2.09
N SER A 355 1.02 34.18 -3.13
CA SER A 355 0.00 33.27 -3.66
C SER A 355 0.15 31.83 -3.15
N THR A 356 1.10 31.60 -2.24
CA THR A 356 1.35 30.28 -1.66
C THR A 356 0.50 30.03 -0.41
N LEU A 357 0.63 28.83 0.13
CA LEU A 357 -0.07 28.37 1.32
C LEU A 357 0.91 28.01 2.45
N ASN A 358 0.49 28.24 3.68
CA ASN A 358 1.06 27.55 4.83
C ASN A 358 0.20 26.34 5.16
N LEU A 359 0.82 25.15 5.14
CA LEU A 359 0.15 23.87 5.42
C LEU A 359 0.60 23.36 6.78
N SER A 360 -0.34 22.83 7.54
CA SER A 360 -0.07 22.16 8.80
C SER A 360 -0.91 20.90 8.90
N ASP A 361 -0.23 19.75 8.98
CA ASP A 361 -0.87 18.43 8.98
C ASP A 361 -0.40 17.66 10.21
N ALA A 362 -1.32 16.97 10.89
CA ALA A 362 -0.99 16.12 12.02
C ALA A 362 -1.76 14.79 11.96
N ALA A 363 -1.07 13.71 12.31
CA ALA A 363 -1.68 12.39 12.46
C ALA A 363 -1.23 11.76 13.78
N TYR A 364 -2.18 11.21 14.52
CA TYR A 364 -1.97 10.49 15.76
C TYR A 364 -2.59 9.09 15.64
N LEU A 365 -1.88 8.09 16.13
CA LEU A 365 -2.38 6.73 16.22
C LEU A 365 -1.99 6.14 17.57
N LEU A 366 -2.98 5.67 18.34
CA LEU A 366 -2.79 4.90 19.57
C LEU A 366 -3.38 3.52 19.36
N THR A 367 -2.61 2.47 19.63
CA THR A 367 -3.07 1.09 19.50
C THR A 367 -2.79 0.28 20.74
N LEU A 368 -3.67 -0.69 20.99
CA LEU A 368 -3.50 -1.71 22.01
C LEU A 368 -3.96 -3.05 21.44
N ARG A 369 -3.13 -4.08 21.54
CA ARG A 369 -3.41 -5.43 21.05
C ARG A 369 -3.07 -6.43 22.13
N ASP A 370 -3.99 -7.36 22.37
CA ASP A 370 -3.83 -8.47 23.29
C ASP A 370 -3.92 -9.79 22.53
N LEU A 371 -2.97 -10.68 22.79
CA LEU A 371 -2.92 -12.04 22.28
C LEU A 371 -3.04 -12.99 23.46
N ALA A 372 -4.13 -13.77 23.51
CA ALA A 372 -4.39 -14.73 24.56
C ALA A 372 -4.43 -16.16 24.01
N TYR A 373 -3.52 -17.00 24.48
CA TYR A 373 -3.43 -18.42 24.14
C TYR A 373 -4.10 -19.25 25.22
N PHE A 374 -5.14 -20.01 24.86
CA PHE A 374 -5.85 -20.87 25.76
C PHE A 374 -5.29 -22.31 25.72
N PRO A 375 -5.35 -23.07 26.88
CA PRO A 375 -4.81 -24.43 26.94
C PRO A 375 -5.40 -25.41 25.92
N ASN A 376 -6.63 -25.18 25.47
CA ASN A 376 -7.32 -25.95 24.43
C ASN A 376 -6.86 -25.66 23.01
N GLY A 377 -5.82 -24.83 22.83
CA GLY A 377 -5.25 -24.46 21.53
C GLY A 377 -5.99 -23.33 20.80
N VAL A 378 -6.97 -22.68 21.44
CA VAL A 378 -7.64 -21.48 20.91
C VAL A 378 -6.71 -20.29 21.10
N LEU A 379 -6.56 -19.45 20.03
CA LEU A 379 -5.94 -18.14 20.12
C LEU A 379 -7.03 -17.08 19.97
N LEU A 380 -7.10 -16.18 20.94
CA LEU A 380 -7.90 -14.95 20.87
C LEU A 380 -6.97 -13.76 20.69
N GLU A 381 -7.22 -12.99 19.65
CA GLU A 381 -6.58 -11.72 19.40
C GLU A 381 -7.62 -10.61 19.52
N THR A 382 -7.37 -9.59 20.37
CA THR A 382 -8.21 -8.41 20.47
C THR A 382 -7.40 -7.15 20.24
N GLY A 383 -8.01 -6.18 19.59
CA GLY A 383 -7.36 -4.92 19.22
C GLY A 383 -8.25 -3.72 19.47
N LEU A 384 -7.61 -2.64 19.90
CA LEU A 384 -8.20 -1.32 20.00
C LEU A 384 -7.27 -0.31 19.36
N ALA A 385 -7.79 0.51 18.45
CA ALA A 385 -7.03 1.63 17.87
C ALA A 385 -7.85 2.90 17.87
N TRP A 386 -7.19 4.01 18.14
CA TRP A 386 -7.71 5.34 17.92
C TRP A 386 -6.75 6.11 17.03
N SER A 387 -7.27 6.69 15.95
CA SER A 387 -6.50 7.56 15.06
C SER A 387 -7.19 8.90 14.86
N ARG A 388 -6.38 9.95 14.71
CA ARG A 388 -6.82 11.32 14.46
C ARG A 388 -5.98 11.97 13.39
N PHE A 389 -6.65 12.59 12.42
CA PHE A 389 -6.00 13.36 11.35
C PHE A 389 -6.51 14.81 11.40
N ARG A 390 -5.61 15.76 11.18
CA ARG A 390 -5.88 17.19 11.10
C ARG A 390 -5.10 17.77 9.95
N ASP A 391 -5.79 18.51 9.10
CA ASP A 391 -5.19 19.18 7.96
C ASP A 391 -5.64 20.64 7.99
N ARG A 392 -4.70 21.56 7.79
CA ARG A 392 -4.96 22.98 7.79
C ARG A 392 -4.19 23.64 6.66
N SER A 393 -4.91 24.43 5.85
CA SER A 393 -4.36 25.21 4.74
C SER A 393 -4.69 26.69 4.93
N LEU A 394 -3.67 27.54 4.96
CA LEU A 394 -3.80 28.97 5.21
C LEU A 394 -3.13 29.78 4.12
N PRO A 395 -3.82 30.68 3.42
CA PRO A 395 -3.22 31.66 2.53
C PRO A 395 -2.39 32.72 3.28
N LEU A 396 -1.49 33.38 2.54
CA LEU A 396 -0.67 34.46 3.06
C LEU A 396 -1.31 35.84 2.78
N GLY A 397 -2.27 36.24 3.59
CA GLY A 397 -2.93 37.54 3.47
C GLY A 397 -4.33 37.45 2.86
N ASP A 398 -4.84 38.60 2.37
CA ASP A 398 -6.22 38.80 1.94
C ASP A 398 -6.35 39.51 0.59
N GLN A 399 -5.24 39.66 -0.16
CA GLN A 399 -5.24 40.33 -1.45
C GLN A 399 -6.03 39.52 -2.48
N PRO A 400 -6.79 40.16 -3.39
CA PRO A 400 -7.54 39.47 -4.40
C PRO A 400 -6.70 38.49 -5.24
N TYR A 401 -7.12 37.23 -5.30
CA TYR A 401 -6.45 36.19 -6.06
C TYR A 401 -6.74 36.33 -7.56
N VAL A 402 -5.69 36.40 -8.37
CA VAL A 402 -5.79 36.55 -9.81
C VAL A 402 -4.90 35.55 -10.53
N ILE A 403 -5.49 34.74 -11.38
CA ILE A 403 -4.78 33.77 -12.22
C ILE A 403 -4.55 34.38 -13.60
N THR A 404 -3.32 34.39 -14.07
CA THR A 404 -2.95 34.72 -15.45
C THR A 404 -2.19 33.55 -16.08
N PRO A 405 -2.00 33.48 -17.39
CA PRO A 405 -1.21 32.44 -18.05
C PRO A 405 0.27 32.44 -17.62
N ASP A 406 0.77 33.58 -17.15
CA ASP A 406 2.21 33.76 -16.80
C ASP A 406 2.51 33.67 -15.33
N ILE A 407 1.59 34.14 -14.48
CA ILE A 407 1.81 34.21 -13.03
C ILE A 407 0.48 34.30 -12.29
N VAL A 408 0.43 33.74 -11.12
CA VAL A 408 -0.65 33.95 -10.15
C VAL A 408 -0.28 35.15 -9.26
N ARG A 409 -1.25 35.94 -8.84
CA ARG A 409 -1.08 37.14 -8.00
C ARG A 409 -2.09 37.12 -6.85
N GLY A 410 -1.75 37.83 -5.76
CA GLY A 410 -2.61 37.93 -4.58
C GLY A 410 -2.61 36.66 -3.73
N SER A 411 -3.38 36.67 -2.67
CA SER A 411 -3.45 35.58 -1.70
C SER A 411 -4.36 34.47 -2.20
N TYR A 412 -3.98 33.19 -1.98
CA TYR A 412 -4.80 32.06 -2.38
C TYR A 412 -6.24 32.20 -1.88
N PHE A 413 -7.20 31.79 -2.67
CA PHE A 413 -8.61 32.14 -2.44
C PHE A 413 -9.31 31.33 -1.34
N GLU A 414 -8.70 30.27 -0.80
CA GLU A 414 -9.34 29.36 0.14
C GLU A 414 -8.51 29.15 1.40
N THR A 415 -9.16 29.25 2.55
CA THR A 415 -8.71 28.70 3.82
C THR A 415 -9.48 27.42 4.09
N SER A 416 -8.79 26.35 4.50
CA SER A 416 -9.47 25.11 4.86
C SER A 416 -8.94 24.48 6.15
N HIS A 417 -9.87 23.87 6.91
CA HIS A 417 -9.58 23.09 8.10
C HIS A 417 -10.33 21.77 8.01
N SER A 418 -9.62 20.67 8.19
CA SER A 418 -10.18 19.33 8.21
C SER A 418 -9.79 18.60 9.48
N HIS A 419 -10.71 17.80 10.02
CA HIS A 419 -10.51 16.99 11.20
C HIS A 419 -11.24 15.67 11.04
N SER A 420 -10.57 14.55 11.32
CA SER A 420 -11.21 13.25 11.33
C SER A 420 -10.65 12.33 12.41
N ASP A 421 -11.53 11.53 13.00
CA ASP A 421 -11.22 10.52 14.01
C ASP A 421 -11.72 9.15 13.55
N ARG A 422 -10.97 8.10 13.88
CA ARG A 422 -11.43 6.71 13.82
C ARG A 422 -11.16 6.04 15.17
N LEU A 423 -12.18 5.34 15.68
CA LEU A 423 -12.05 4.36 16.75
C LEU A 423 -12.32 3.00 16.15
N GLN A 424 -11.34 2.09 16.22
CA GLN A 424 -11.40 0.73 15.70
C GLN A 424 -11.31 -0.28 16.83
N VAL A 425 -12.17 -1.31 16.79
CA VAL A 425 -12.14 -2.47 17.70
C VAL A 425 -12.13 -3.73 16.85
N THR A 426 -11.17 -4.61 17.09
CA THR A 426 -11.04 -5.90 16.40
C THR A 426 -11.06 -7.05 17.39
N ALA A 427 -11.61 -8.19 17.00
CA ALA A 427 -11.53 -9.43 17.77
C ALA A 427 -11.48 -10.62 16.81
N ASP A 428 -10.44 -11.44 16.90
CA ASP A 428 -10.20 -12.61 16.07
C ASP A 428 -10.00 -13.85 16.92
N VAL A 429 -10.64 -14.94 16.53
CA VAL A 429 -10.52 -16.25 17.19
C VAL A 429 -9.98 -17.25 16.17
N VAL A 430 -8.85 -17.85 16.47
CA VAL A 430 -8.30 -18.99 15.72
C VAL A 430 -8.56 -20.26 16.50
N LEU A 431 -9.26 -21.19 15.87
CA LEU A 431 -9.61 -22.47 16.49
C LEU A 431 -8.50 -23.50 16.27
N PRO A 432 -8.35 -24.48 17.18
CA PRO A 432 -7.43 -25.59 16.97
C PRO A 432 -7.78 -26.36 15.69
N PRO A 433 -6.77 -26.87 14.96
CA PRO A 433 -6.99 -27.62 13.73
C PRO A 433 -7.88 -28.86 13.97
N VAL A 434 -8.82 -29.07 13.06
CA VAL A 434 -9.71 -30.24 13.05
C VAL A 434 -9.36 -31.13 11.87
N ARG A 435 -9.33 -32.46 12.08
CA ARG A 435 -9.10 -33.46 11.02
C ARG A 435 -10.42 -34.06 10.54
N LEU A 436 -10.88 -33.63 9.37
CA LEU A 436 -12.08 -34.15 8.71
C LEU A 436 -11.83 -34.18 7.20
N GLN A 437 -11.55 -35.35 6.62
CA GLN A 437 -11.14 -35.46 5.20
C GLN A 437 -10.01 -34.49 4.82
N GLY A 438 -8.99 -34.39 5.68
CA GLY A 438 -7.93 -33.42 5.61
C GLY A 438 -7.82 -32.60 6.91
N ARG A 439 -7.03 -31.55 6.89
CA ARG A 439 -6.85 -30.63 8.02
C ARG A 439 -7.60 -29.34 7.75
N HIS A 440 -8.42 -28.92 8.70
CA HIS A 440 -9.17 -27.66 8.68
C HIS A 440 -8.62 -26.71 9.76
N GLU A 441 -8.44 -25.45 9.39
CA GLU A 441 -8.03 -24.35 10.31
C GLU A 441 -9.05 -23.23 10.19
N PHE A 442 -9.88 -23.07 11.22
CA PHE A 442 -10.93 -22.08 11.25
C PHE A 442 -10.46 -20.79 11.92
N LYS A 443 -10.77 -19.66 11.28
CA LYS A 443 -10.63 -18.32 11.85
C LYS A 443 -11.97 -17.59 11.74
N VAL A 444 -12.39 -16.94 12.83
CA VAL A 444 -13.59 -16.12 12.88
C VAL A 444 -13.21 -14.79 13.51
N GLY A 445 -13.75 -13.70 13.02
CA GLY A 445 -13.43 -12.39 13.59
C GLY A 445 -14.43 -11.31 13.29
N THR A 446 -14.23 -10.17 13.93
CA THR A 446 -15.03 -8.96 13.78
C THR A 446 -14.15 -7.72 13.79
N ASP A 447 -14.60 -6.69 13.07
CA ASP A 447 -13.98 -5.38 12.97
C ASP A 447 -15.07 -4.31 13.01
N ILE A 448 -14.96 -3.39 13.97
CA ILE A 448 -15.95 -2.33 14.24
C ILE A 448 -15.22 -1.00 14.20
N ASP A 449 -15.68 -0.08 13.34
CA ASP A 449 -15.17 1.28 13.24
C ASP A 449 -16.24 2.31 13.55
N ARG A 450 -15.85 3.35 14.26
CA ARG A 450 -16.59 4.60 14.38
C ARG A 450 -15.74 5.73 13.84
N ILE A 451 -16.24 6.41 12.82
CA ILE A 451 -15.55 7.49 12.11
C ILE A 451 -16.34 8.78 12.29
N SER A 452 -15.65 9.88 12.59
CA SER A 452 -16.17 11.24 12.54
C SER A 452 -15.31 12.10 11.61
N TYR A 453 -15.94 13.03 10.92
CA TYR A 453 -15.32 13.93 9.98
C TYR A 453 -15.99 15.31 10.04
N ASP A 454 -15.18 16.34 10.19
CA ASP A 454 -15.56 17.74 10.15
C ASP A 454 -14.62 18.50 9.23
N GLN A 455 -15.18 19.38 8.38
CA GLN A 455 -14.38 20.26 7.52
C GLN A 455 -15.04 21.63 7.41
N SER A 456 -14.22 22.67 7.33
CA SER A 456 -14.66 24.03 7.03
C SER A 456 -13.82 24.64 5.91
N PHE A 457 -14.48 25.48 5.10
CA PHE A 457 -13.88 26.27 4.03
C PHE A 457 -14.30 27.72 4.17
N ASP A 458 -13.31 28.63 4.03
CA ASP A 458 -13.56 30.06 3.84
C ASP A 458 -12.99 30.47 2.48
N ARG A 459 -13.87 30.84 1.53
CA ARG A 459 -13.52 31.09 0.13
C ARG A 459 -13.73 32.53 -0.24
N GLN A 460 -12.77 33.13 -0.96
CA GLN A 460 -12.81 34.47 -1.51
C GLN A 460 -13.06 34.42 -3.03
N PRO A 461 -13.74 35.42 -3.60
CA PRO A 461 -13.86 35.54 -5.06
C PRO A 461 -12.49 35.71 -5.70
N PHE A 462 -12.34 35.19 -6.94
CA PHE A 462 -11.11 35.38 -7.71
C PHE A 462 -11.38 35.61 -9.20
N SER A 463 -10.35 36.02 -9.93
CA SER A 463 -10.42 36.35 -11.34
C SER A 463 -9.39 35.56 -12.15
N ILE A 464 -9.76 35.22 -13.37
CA ILE A 464 -8.89 34.59 -14.37
C ILE A 464 -8.79 35.55 -15.55
N LEU A 465 -7.55 35.95 -15.88
CA LEU A 465 -7.26 36.87 -16.99
C LEU A 465 -6.63 36.12 -18.15
N ARG A 466 -6.80 36.63 -19.36
CA ARG A 466 -6.09 36.22 -20.56
C ARG A 466 -4.69 36.82 -20.61
N GLU A 467 -3.89 36.41 -21.58
CA GLU A 467 -2.53 36.90 -21.81
C GLU A 467 -2.47 38.44 -22.06
N ASP A 468 -3.48 38.98 -22.71
CA ASP A 468 -3.62 40.43 -22.97
C ASP A 468 -4.12 41.23 -21.73
N GLY A 469 -4.34 40.56 -20.61
CA GLY A 469 -4.84 41.15 -19.38
C GLY A 469 -6.36 41.32 -19.32
N THR A 470 -7.11 40.93 -20.39
CA THR A 470 -8.58 41.01 -20.40
C THR A 470 -9.18 39.95 -19.46
N LEU A 471 -10.30 40.24 -18.86
CA LEU A 471 -11.01 39.35 -17.95
C LEU A 471 -11.65 38.19 -18.73
N ALA A 472 -11.15 36.97 -18.51
CA ALA A 472 -11.75 35.77 -19.11
C ALA A 472 -12.90 35.25 -18.25
N ARG A 473 -12.68 35.18 -16.93
CA ARG A 473 -13.65 34.60 -16.01
C ARG A 473 -13.53 35.20 -14.62
N ARG A 474 -14.66 35.41 -13.94
CA ARG A 474 -14.74 35.78 -12.54
C ARG A 474 -15.45 34.69 -11.77
N VAL A 475 -14.87 34.27 -10.65
CA VAL A 475 -15.42 33.23 -9.78
C VAL A 475 -15.93 33.86 -8.50
N LYS A 476 -17.14 33.46 -8.06
CA LYS A 476 -17.73 33.90 -6.79
C LYS A 476 -18.31 32.69 -6.05
N PHE A 477 -18.24 32.73 -4.74
CA PHE A 477 -18.86 31.79 -3.82
C PHE A 477 -20.00 32.47 -3.08
N PRO A 478 -21.28 32.04 -3.23
CA PRO A 478 -22.43 32.66 -2.56
C PRO A 478 -22.32 32.60 -1.04
N ALA A 479 -21.87 31.44 -0.53
CA ALA A 479 -21.49 31.26 0.87
C ALA A 479 -19.97 31.27 0.94
N SER A 480 -19.39 32.34 1.50
CA SER A 480 -17.95 32.44 1.67
C SER A 480 -17.42 31.42 2.69
N SER A 481 -18.21 31.15 3.74
CA SER A 481 -17.88 30.14 4.77
C SER A 481 -18.85 28.97 4.70
N VAL A 482 -18.29 27.77 4.66
CA VAL A 482 -19.01 26.50 4.59
C VAL A 482 -18.43 25.53 5.60
N ALA A 483 -19.30 24.87 6.37
CA ALA A 483 -18.90 23.82 7.28
C ALA A 483 -19.71 22.56 7.00
N LEU A 484 -19.03 21.41 7.05
CA LEU A 484 -19.64 20.11 6.88
C LEU A 484 -19.22 19.15 7.99
N ALA A 485 -20.11 18.24 8.34
CA ALA A 485 -19.83 17.19 9.32
C ALA A 485 -20.45 15.86 8.86
N ARG A 486 -19.73 14.76 9.07
CA ARG A 486 -20.18 13.41 8.75
C ARG A 486 -19.72 12.42 9.81
N ASN A 487 -20.60 11.47 10.10
CA ASN A 487 -20.27 10.32 10.92
C ASN A 487 -20.57 9.04 10.14
N ASN A 488 -19.75 8.00 10.38
CA ASN A 488 -20.00 6.67 9.87
C ASN A 488 -19.70 5.64 10.96
N ALA A 489 -20.60 4.69 11.14
CA ALA A 489 -20.40 3.51 11.95
C ALA A 489 -20.36 2.30 11.02
N GLU A 490 -19.36 1.45 11.19
CA GLU A 490 -19.10 0.29 10.34
C GLU A 490 -18.99 -0.96 11.21
N PHE A 491 -19.64 -2.04 10.79
CA PHE A 491 -19.64 -3.33 11.47
C PHE A 491 -19.27 -4.40 10.45
N SER A 492 -18.33 -5.25 10.81
CA SER A 492 -17.88 -6.35 9.97
C SER A 492 -17.74 -7.62 10.77
N GLY A 493 -18.09 -8.75 10.16
CA GLY A 493 -17.83 -10.08 10.71
C GLY A 493 -17.41 -11.03 9.61
N TYR A 494 -16.54 -11.99 9.92
CA TYR A 494 -16.06 -12.93 8.93
C TYR A 494 -15.81 -14.33 9.53
N ALA A 495 -15.85 -15.32 8.64
CA ALA A 495 -15.42 -16.68 8.92
C ALA A 495 -14.63 -17.24 7.76
N GLN A 496 -13.55 -17.95 8.06
CA GLN A 496 -12.62 -18.55 7.09
C GLN A 496 -12.25 -19.95 7.51
N ASP A 497 -12.12 -20.84 6.52
CA ASP A 497 -11.53 -22.16 6.65
C ASP A 497 -10.33 -22.30 5.70
N ARG A 498 -9.22 -22.77 6.23
CA ARG A 498 -8.05 -23.21 5.47
C ARG A 498 -8.02 -24.73 5.49
N TRP A 499 -8.54 -25.34 4.43
CA TRP A 499 -8.65 -26.78 4.26
C TRP A 499 -7.49 -27.35 3.46
N SER A 500 -6.73 -28.23 4.08
CA SER A 500 -5.66 -29.01 3.44
C SER A 500 -6.11 -30.47 3.27
N PRO A 501 -6.78 -30.81 2.15
CA PRO A 501 -7.21 -32.21 1.88
C PRO A 501 -6.03 -33.14 1.63
N SER A 502 -4.88 -32.59 1.24
CA SER A 502 -3.62 -33.32 1.06
C SER A 502 -2.44 -32.37 1.27
N ASP A 503 -1.23 -32.90 1.41
CA ASP A 503 0.01 -32.14 1.58
C ASP A 503 0.37 -31.25 0.36
N ARG A 504 -0.36 -31.40 -0.75
CA ARG A 504 -0.13 -30.65 -1.99
C ARG A 504 -1.23 -29.65 -2.33
N LEU A 505 -2.38 -29.78 -1.73
CA LEU A 505 -3.53 -28.94 -2.03
C LEU A 505 -3.98 -28.22 -0.75
N LEU A 506 -4.00 -26.90 -0.82
CA LEU A 506 -4.65 -26.04 0.16
C LEU A 506 -5.79 -25.31 -0.54
N VAL A 507 -6.94 -25.29 0.09
CA VAL A 507 -8.12 -24.52 -0.31
C VAL A 507 -8.46 -23.58 0.85
N GLU A 508 -8.57 -22.31 0.55
CA GLU A 508 -8.97 -21.28 1.52
C GLU A 508 -10.33 -20.73 1.07
N ALA A 509 -11.33 -20.91 1.90
CA ALA A 509 -12.69 -20.44 1.66
C ALA A 509 -13.17 -19.60 2.82
N GLY A 510 -13.85 -18.50 2.52
CA GLY A 510 -14.39 -17.66 3.56
C GLY A 510 -15.48 -16.72 3.08
N VAL A 511 -16.19 -16.17 4.04
CA VAL A 511 -17.22 -15.15 3.82
C VAL A 511 -17.06 -14.03 4.83
N ARG A 512 -17.21 -12.81 4.35
CA ARG A 512 -17.26 -11.59 5.16
C ARG A 512 -18.58 -10.90 4.94
N LEU A 513 -19.14 -10.37 6.01
CA LEU A 513 -20.33 -9.55 6.05
C LEU A 513 -19.93 -8.16 6.55
N ASP A 514 -20.21 -7.13 5.75
CA ASP A 514 -19.97 -5.73 6.12
C ASP A 514 -21.29 -4.96 6.14
N TRP A 515 -21.39 -4.00 7.02
CA TRP A 515 -22.48 -3.03 7.09
C TRP A 515 -21.90 -1.67 7.49
N ASP A 516 -22.37 -0.61 6.87
CA ASP A 516 -22.07 0.77 7.28
C ASP A 516 -23.31 1.66 7.29
N GLN A 517 -23.25 2.73 8.06
CA GLN A 517 -24.36 3.66 8.29
C GLN A 517 -24.74 4.45 7.03
N ILE A 518 -23.85 4.61 6.04
CA ILE A 518 -24.08 5.38 4.82
C ILE A 518 -24.83 4.53 3.80
N VAL A 519 -24.34 3.34 3.53
CA VAL A 519 -24.93 2.40 2.55
C VAL A 519 -26.18 1.70 3.11
N ARG A 520 -26.20 1.41 4.40
CA ARG A 520 -27.33 0.77 5.13
C ARG A 520 -27.75 -0.59 4.59
N GLY A 521 -26.86 -1.29 3.90
CA GLY A 521 -27.10 -2.60 3.35
C GLY A 521 -26.07 -3.60 3.86
N VAL A 522 -26.45 -4.87 4.03
CA VAL A 522 -25.50 -5.94 4.33
C VAL A 522 -24.79 -6.34 3.04
N LEU A 523 -23.46 -6.25 3.05
CA LEU A 523 -22.57 -6.55 1.95
C LEU A 523 -21.94 -7.92 2.18
N VAL A 524 -22.11 -8.84 1.23
CA VAL A 524 -21.63 -10.23 1.36
C VAL A 524 -20.43 -10.43 0.44
N SER A 525 -19.27 -10.75 1.02
CA SER A 525 -17.98 -10.93 0.33
C SER A 525 -17.49 -12.38 0.42
N PRO A 526 -17.98 -13.29 -0.44
CA PRO A 526 -17.42 -14.64 -0.53
C PRO A 526 -16.07 -14.61 -1.23
N ARG A 527 -15.11 -15.40 -0.73
CA ARG A 527 -13.78 -15.55 -1.31
C ARG A 527 -13.35 -17.00 -1.30
N LEU A 528 -12.69 -17.41 -2.39
CA LEU A 528 -12.13 -18.74 -2.57
C LEU A 528 -10.74 -18.62 -3.19
N ALA A 529 -9.76 -19.26 -2.58
CA ALA A 529 -8.42 -19.35 -3.14
C ALA A 529 -7.88 -20.77 -2.98
N SER A 530 -6.96 -21.18 -3.84
CA SER A 530 -6.33 -22.47 -3.76
C SER A 530 -4.85 -22.40 -4.12
N SER A 531 -4.06 -23.29 -3.53
CA SER A 531 -2.65 -23.49 -3.80
C SER A 531 -2.42 -24.98 -4.06
N LEU A 532 -1.88 -25.31 -5.23
CA LEU A 532 -1.60 -26.67 -5.65
C LEU A 532 -0.11 -26.85 -5.98
N MET A 533 0.56 -27.73 -5.28
CA MET A 533 1.93 -28.14 -5.60
C MET A 533 1.91 -29.10 -6.78
N LEU A 534 2.42 -28.66 -7.93
CA LEU A 534 2.44 -29.46 -9.17
C LEU A 534 3.53 -30.53 -9.14
N THR A 535 4.67 -30.22 -8.53
CA THR A 535 5.82 -31.11 -8.48
C THR A 535 5.99 -31.72 -7.09
N ARG A 536 6.56 -32.96 -7.03
CA ARG A 536 6.81 -33.67 -5.75
C ARG A 536 7.90 -33.03 -4.91
N ASP A 537 8.86 -32.39 -5.56
CA ASP A 537 9.99 -31.69 -4.91
C ASP A 537 9.59 -30.34 -4.32
N GLY A 538 8.30 -29.94 -4.46
CA GLY A 538 7.79 -28.68 -3.93
C GLY A 538 8.30 -27.41 -4.63
N ASN A 539 8.88 -27.52 -5.82
CA ASN A 539 9.48 -26.39 -6.53
C ASN A 539 8.52 -25.67 -7.48
N THR A 540 7.37 -26.27 -7.80
CA THR A 540 6.38 -25.66 -8.71
C THR A 540 5.01 -25.63 -8.07
N LYS A 541 4.41 -24.45 -8.03
CA LYS A 541 3.12 -24.19 -7.41
C LYS A 541 2.19 -23.45 -8.38
N LEU A 542 0.95 -23.91 -8.48
CA LEU A 542 -0.14 -23.20 -9.13
C LEU A 542 -1.05 -22.61 -8.05
N VAL A 543 -1.37 -21.33 -8.18
CA VAL A 543 -2.32 -20.66 -7.29
C VAL A 543 -3.44 -20.03 -8.11
N ALA A 544 -4.65 -20.08 -7.59
CA ALA A 544 -5.81 -19.43 -8.21
C ALA A 544 -6.76 -18.94 -7.14
N GLY A 545 -7.54 -17.90 -7.43
CA GLY A 545 -8.58 -17.46 -6.53
C GLY A 545 -9.51 -16.45 -7.17
N VAL A 546 -10.70 -16.36 -6.58
CA VAL A 546 -11.78 -15.47 -6.96
C VAL A 546 -12.47 -14.96 -5.70
N GLY A 547 -12.93 -13.72 -5.73
CA GLY A 547 -13.66 -13.14 -4.61
C GLY A 547 -14.39 -11.87 -4.97
N THR A 548 -15.39 -11.59 -4.15
CA THR A 548 -16.13 -10.33 -4.16
C THR A 548 -15.57 -9.44 -3.05
N TYR A 549 -15.38 -8.17 -3.37
CA TYR A 549 -14.78 -7.16 -2.48
C TYR A 549 -15.60 -5.88 -2.54
N TYR A 550 -15.73 -5.18 -1.41
CA TYR A 550 -16.39 -3.88 -1.30
C TYR A 550 -15.43 -2.84 -0.77
N ASP A 551 -15.55 -1.60 -1.28
CA ASP A 551 -14.79 -0.46 -0.77
C ASP A 551 -15.39 0.08 0.52
N ALA A 552 -14.54 0.75 1.31
CA ALA A 552 -14.99 1.64 2.37
C ALA A 552 -15.81 2.80 1.80
N SER A 553 -16.75 3.32 2.59
CA SER A 553 -17.49 4.52 2.24
C SER A 553 -16.57 5.74 2.23
N ASN A 554 -16.28 6.29 1.04
CA ASN A 554 -15.46 7.50 0.88
C ASN A 554 -16.23 8.74 1.33
N LEU A 555 -15.87 9.28 2.51
CA LEU A 555 -16.55 10.41 3.12
C LEU A 555 -16.36 11.72 2.32
N GLN A 556 -15.23 11.89 1.65
CA GLN A 556 -14.99 13.06 0.82
C GLN A 556 -15.95 13.12 -0.36
N ILE A 557 -16.18 12.01 -1.05
CA ILE A 557 -17.12 11.95 -2.18
C ILE A 557 -18.55 12.22 -1.70
N ILE A 558 -18.99 11.53 -0.66
CA ILE A 558 -20.40 11.65 -0.20
C ILE A 558 -20.71 12.99 0.47
N SER A 559 -19.70 13.77 0.86
CA SER A 559 -19.85 15.08 1.49
C SER A 559 -19.85 16.24 0.48
N GLN A 560 -19.54 16.02 -0.80
CA GLN A 560 -19.51 17.05 -1.84
C GLN A 560 -20.78 17.93 -1.90
N PRO A 561 -22.01 17.41 -1.71
CA PRO A 561 -23.22 18.25 -1.68
C PRO A 561 -23.24 19.31 -0.57
N GLN A 562 -22.39 19.16 0.45
CA GLN A 562 -22.25 20.13 1.56
C GLN A 562 -21.05 21.08 1.35
N ALA A 563 -20.25 20.90 0.31
CA ALA A 563 -19.04 21.70 0.06
C ALA A 563 -19.34 23.12 -0.48
N GLY A 564 -20.60 23.50 -0.59
CA GLY A 564 -21.03 24.80 -1.09
C GLY A 564 -21.22 24.85 -2.59
N GLU A 565 -21.48 26.05 -3.10
CA GLU A 565 -21.69 26.33 -4.51
C GLU A 565 -20.71 27.39 -5.01
N ARG A 566 -20.46 27.37 -6.32
CA ARG A 566 -19.60 28.32 -7.01
C ARG A 566 -20.31 28.86 -8.22
N PHE A 567 -20.11 30.13 -8.56
CA PHE A 567 -20.58 30.78 -9.77
C PHE A 567 -19.44 31.28 -10.63
N ASP A 568 -19.41 30.83 -11.88
CA ASP A 568 -18.46 31.24 -12.90
C ASP A 568 -19.12 32.23 -13.87
N PHE A 569 -18.59 33.44 -13.99
CA PHE A 569 -19.00 34.50 -14.88
C PHE A 569 -18.02 34.55 -16.05
N PHE A 570 -18.44 34.16 -17.24
CA PHE A 570 -17.60 34.16 -18.44
C PHE A 570 -17.74 35.46 -19.21
N TYR A 571 -16.65 36.02 -19.68
CA TYR A 571 -16.60 37.30 -20.39
C TYR A 571 -16.12 37.11 -21.82
N ASP A 572 -16.56 38.07 -22.69
CA ASP A 572 -16.13 38.17 -24.07
C ASP A 572 -14.63 38.43 -24.19
N LYS A 573 -14.12 38.41 -25.42
CA LYS A 573 -12.69 38.61 -25.67
C LYS A 573 -12.15 39.96 -25.15
N ASN A 574 -13.00 40.98 -25.06
CA ASN A 574 -12.66 42.31 -24.54
C ASN A 574 -12.71 42.36 -22.99
N GLY A 575 -13.22 41.33 -22.34
CA GLY A 575 -13.35 41.26 -20.88
C GLY A 575 -14.41 42.21 -20.29
N GLN A 576 -15.32 42.70 -21.09
CA GLN A 576 -16.31 43.72 -20.66
C GLN A 576 -17.71 43.15 -20.61
N LYS A 577 -18.11 42.32 -21.56
CA LYS A 577 -19.49 41.81 -21.69
C LYS A 577 -19.54 40.34 -21.23
N LEU A 578 -20.58 40.01 -20.44
CA LEU A 578 -20.86 38.62 -20.08
C LEU A 578 -21.33 37.86 -21.32
N LEU A 579 -20.79 36.66 -21.52
CA LEU A 579 -21.17 35.74 -22.61
C LEU A 579 -22.56 35.09 -22.38
N GLY A 580 -23.04 35.09 -21.14
CA GLY A 580 -24.31 34.52 -20.76
C GLY A 580 -24.57 34.66 -19.25
N PRO A 581 -25.61 34.01 -18.75
CA PRO A 581 -25.83 33.94 -17.32
C PRO A 581 -24.67 33.22 -16.61
N PRO A 582 -24.42 33.45 -15.31
CA PRO A 582 -23.39 32.76 -14.58
C PRO A 582 -23.65 31.25 -14.51
N VAL A 583 -22.59 30.46 -14.65
CA VAL A 583 -22.67 29.00 -14.53
C VAL A 583 -22.53 28.63 -13.09
N ALA A 584 -23.56 27.98 -12.52
CA ALA A 584 -23.51 27.47 -11.15
C ALA A 584 -22.88 26.07 -11.12
N THR A 585 -21.84 25.91 -10.30
CA THR A 585 -21.30 24.60 -9.92
C THR A 585 -21.92 24.19 -8.60
N SER A 586 -22.64 23.07 -8.59
CA SER A 586 -23.25 22.50 -7.40
C SER A 586 -23.25 20.98 -7.44
N PHE A 587 -23.19 20.35 -6.27
CA PHE A 587 -23.28 18.91 -6.10
C PHE A 587 -24.59 18.54 -5.43
N ARG A 588 -25.27 17.51 -5.92
CA ARG A 588 -26.55 17.05 -5.39
C ARG A 588 -26.51 15.56 -5.08
N GLN A 589 -27.20 15.17 -4.05
CA GLN A 589 -27.42 13.77 -3.76
C GLN A 589 -28.35 13.17 -4.82
N GLY A 590 -28.03 11.98 -5.32
CA GLY A 590 -28.91 11.23 -6.22
C GLY A 590 -30.12 10.65 -5.50
N GLU A 591 -31.02 10.03 -6.25
CA GLU A 591 -32.17 9.35 -5.70
C GLU A 591 -31.79 8.04 -5.01
N GLY A 592 -32.37 7.75 -3.84
CA GLY A 592 -32.20 6.51 -3.08
C GLY A 592 -30.90 6.45 -2.23
N ASN A 593 -30.69 5.32 -1.58
CA ASN A 593 -29.48 5.08 -0.80
C ASN A 593 -28.29 4.74 -1.70
N PRO A 594 -27.07 5.19 -1.37
CA PRO A 594 -25.86 4.78 -2.07
C PRO A 594 -25.69 3.26 -2.04
N LYS A 595 -25.31 2.66 -3.16
CA LYS A 595 -24.85 1.26 -3.21
C LYS A 595 -23.36 1.23 -3.02
N ALA A 596 -22.84 0.28 -2.23
CA ALA A 596 -21.40 0.14 -2.03
C ALA A 596 -20.70 -0.20 -3.36
N PRO A 597 -19.56 0.46 -3.66
CA PRO A 597 -18.72 0.03 -4.76
C PRO A 597 -18.25 -1.41 -4.55
N GLN A 598 -18.39 -2.23 -5.58
CA GLN A 598 -18.13 -3.65 -5.54
C GLN A 598 -17.17 -4.06 -6.65
N PHE A 599 -16.25 -4.97 -6.35
CA PHE A 599 -15.37 -5.56 -7.34
C PHE A 599 -15.45 -7.09 -7.30
N LEU A 600 -15.45 -7.69 -8.48
CA LEU A 600 -15.16 -9.09 -8.67
C LEU A 600 -13.71 -9.20 -9.14
N ASN A 601 -12.86 -9.80 -8.30
CA ASN A 601 -11.45 -10.02 -8.62
C ASN A 601 -11.19 -11.52 -8.77
N TRP A 602 -10.41 -11.89 -9.79
CA TRP A 602 -9.85 -13.23 -9.88
C TRP A 602 -8.42 -13.16 -10.40
N SER A 603 -7.64 -14.16 -10.06
CA SER A 603 -6.26 -14.24 -10.52
C SER A 603 -5.75 -15.68 -10.50
N VAL A 604 -4.77 -15.92 -11.37
CA VAL A 604 -4.04 -17.18 -11.46
C VAL A 604 -2.54 -16.87 -11.45
N GLY A 605 -1.76 -17.70 -10.77
CA GLY A 605 -0.31 -17.54 -10.70
C GLY A 605 0.39 -18.90 -10.77
N LEU A 606 1.53 -18.92 -11.45
CA LEU A 606 2.45 -20.04 -11.48
C LEU A 606 3.78 -19.58 -10.85
N GLU A 607 4.25 -20.29 -9.86
CA GLU A 607 5.52 -20.04 -9.18
C GLU A 607 6.44 -21.23 -9.38
N HIS A 608 7.70 -20.98 -9.73
CA HIS A 608 8.69 -22.02 -9.91
C HIS A 608 10.05 -21.58 -9.32
N ARG A 609 10.67 -22.47 -8.56
CA ARG A 609 12.03 -22.32 -8.05
C ARG A 609 12.97 -23.24 -8.81
N PHE A 610 13.96 -22.65 -9.47
CA PHE A 610 15.03 -23.38 -10.12
C PHE A 610 16.11 -23.81 -9.12
N PRO A 611 16.87 -24.88 -9.40
CA PRO A 611 18.00 -25.29 -8.55
C PRO A 611 19.09 -24.21 -8.40
N THR A 612 19.15 -23.28 -9.34
CA THR A 612 20.13 -22.17 -9.41
C THR A 612 19.80 -20.98 -8.52
N THR A 613 19.00 -21.15 -7.46
CA THR A 613 18.55 -20.05 -6.58
C THR A 613 17.73 -18.96 -7.28
N THR A 614 17.18 -19.28 -8.46
CA THR A 614 16.30 -18.40 -9.22
C THR A 614 14.84 -18.75 -8.92
N TYR A 615 14.05 -17.74 -8.62
CA TYR A 615 12.61 -17.85 -8.44
C TYR A 615 11.91 -17.10 -9.58
N LEU A 616 10.94 -17.75 -10.22
CA LEU A 616 10.12 -17.19 -11.29
C LEU A 616 8.65 -17.23 -10.87
N ARG A 617 7.94 -16.12 -11.10
CA ARG A 617 6.49 -16.03 -10.91
C ARG A 617 5.85 -15.44 -12.15
N LEU A 618 4.84 -16.15 -12.65
CA LEU A 618 3.94 -15.67 -13.70
C LEU A 618 2.57 -15.44 -13.08
N GLY A 619 1.91 -14.34 -13.43
CA GLY A 619 0.62 -13.99 -12.87
C GLY A 619 -0.31 -13.36 -13.88
N PHE A 620 -1.59 -13.64 -13.76
CA PHE A 620 -2.66 -12.91 -14.42
C PHE A 620 -3.67 -12.46 -13.38
N VAL A 621 -4.08 -11.19 -13.47
CA VAL A 621 -5.03 -10.56 -12.55
C VAL A 621 -6.10 -9.87 -13.37
N GLN A 622 -7.36 -10.08 -12.99
CA GLN A 622 -8.49 -9.35 -13.53
C GLN A 622 -9.36 -8.80 -12.42
N LYS A 623 -9.72 -7.51 -12.52
CA LYS A 623 -10.65 -6.83 -11.62
C LYS A 623 -11.76 -6.17 -12.40
N ARG A 624 -13.02 -6.34 -11.95
CA ARG A 624 -14.22 -5.75 -12.56
C ARG A 624 -15.02 -5.02 -11.49
N GLY A 625 -15.03 -3.69 -11.57
CA GLY A 625 -15.73 -2.80 -10.66
C GLY A 625 -17.16 -2.50 -11.10
N PHE A 626 -18.06 -2.48 -10.13
CA PHE A 626 -19.49 -2.18 -10.29
C PHE A 626 -19.95 -1.22 -9.20
N ASN A 627 -21.01 -0.48 -9.45
CA ASN A 627 -21.63 0.46 -8.52
C ASN A 627 -20.66 1.51 -7.95
N GLY A 628 -19.55 1.78 -8.63
CA GLY A 628 -18.60 2.80 -8.20
C GLY A 628 -19.25 4.17 -8.09
N TRP A 629 -18.82 4.93 -7.10
CA TRP A 629 -19.33 6.28 -6.83
C TRP A 629 -18.74 7.29 -7.80
N THR A 630 -19.59 8.10 -8.38
CA THR A 630 -19.20 9.20 -9.26
C THR A 630 -20.29 10.29 -9.24
N TYR A 631 -19.98 11.41 -9.84
CA TYR A 631 -20.95 12.45 -10.14
C TYR A 631 -21.18 12.52 -11.64
N LEU A 632 -22.42 12.72 -12.05
CA LEU A 632 -22.82 12.92 -13.43
C LEU A 632 -23.20 14.39 -13.64
N ASN A 633 -22.65 15.00 -14.69
CA ASN A 633 -23.16 16.26 -15.19
C ASN A 633 -24.24 15.92 -16.25
N PRO A 634 -25.50 16.28 -16.02
CA PRO A 634 -26.60 15.88 -16.88
C PRO A 634 -26.62 16.59 -18.25
N VAL A 635 -25.70 17.51 -18.52
CA VAL A 635 -25.61 18.19 -19.81
C VAL A 635 -25.22 17.23 -20.90
N THR A 636 -26.08 17.01 -21.87
CA THR A 636 -25.92 15.97 -22.89
C THR A 636 -25.51 16.49 -24.27
N GLU A 637 -25.49 17.82 -24.50
CA GLU A 637 -25.17 18.38 -25.84
C GLU A 637 -24.36 19.69 -25.75
N SER A 638 -23.48 19.88 -26.73
CA SER A 638 -22.59 21.05 -26.84
C SER A 638 -23.30 22.38 -27.18
N THR A 639 -24.61 22.37 -27.38
CA THR A 639 -25.42 23.55 -27.70
C THR A 639 -26.18 24.12 -26.50
N ALA A 640 -26.17 23.41 -25.35
CA ALA A 640 -26.79 23.93 -24.14
C ALA A 640 -25.88 24.93 -23.43
N PRO A 641 -26.37 25.87 -22.66
CA PRO A 641 -25.56 26.73 -21.82
C PRO A 641 -24.74 25.85 -20.86
N LEU A 642 -23.50 26.26 -20.60
CA LEU A 642 -22.63 25.55 -19.68
C LEU A 642 -23.34 25.25 -18.36
N SER A 643 -23.31 24.03 -17.90
CA SER A 643 -23.89 23.63 -16.61
C SER A 643 -22.91 22.73 -15.86
N ALA A 644 -22.86 22.88 -14.55
CA ALA A 644 -22.04 22.12 -13.63
C ALA A 644 -22.87 21.61 -12.43
N SER A 645 -24.13 21.26 -12.68
CA SER A 645 -25.00 20.63 -11.67
C SER A 645 -24.72 19.14 -11.61
N TYR A 646 -23.83 18.73 -10.73
CA TYR A 646 -23.38 17.35 -10.61
C TYR A 646 -24.29 16.55 -9.69
N VAL A 647 -24.76 15.39 -10.17
CA VAL A 647 -25.67 14.49 -9.43
C VAL A 647 -24.92 13.21 -9.08
N PHE A 648 -24.95 12.82 -7.81
CA PHE A 648 -24.34 11.58 -7.32
C PHE A 648 -24.95 10.36 -8.00
N SER A 649 -24.10 9.40 -8.40
CA SER A 649 -24.51 8.18 -9.10
C SER A 649 -23.62 7.00 -8.73
N ASN A 650 -24.22 5.82 -8.74
CA ASN A 650 -23.55 4.50 -8.64
C ASN A 650 -23.24 3.88 -10.01
N SER A 651 -23.00 4.67 -11.03
CA SER A 651 -22.85 4.19 -12.41
C SER A 651 -21.41 3.91 -12.83
N ARG A 652 -20.40 4.24 -12.01
CA ARG A 652 -19.00 4.01 -12.35
C ARG A 652 -18.70 2.52 -12.41
N ARG A 653 -17.93 2.13 -13.47
CA ARG A 653 -17.45 0.78 -13.70
C ARG A 653 -15.98 0.83 -14.06
N ASP A 654 -15.16 0.16 -13.28
CA ASP A 654 -13.71 0.10 -13.48
C ASP A 654 -13.31 -1.27 -14.01
N HIS A 655 -12.31 -1.31 -14.88
CA HIS A 655 -11.76 -2.52 -15.46
C HIS A 655 -10.25 -2.50 -15.34
N TYR A 656 -9.69 -3.60 -14.83
CA TYR A 656 -8.26 -3.81 -14.80
C TYR A 656 -7.93 -5.23 -15.23
N ASP A 657 -6.99 -5.36 -16.15
CA ASP A 657 -6.41 -6.62 -16.61
C ASP A 657 -4.91 -6.50 -16.61
N ALA A 658 -4.18 -7.47 -16.06
CA ALA A 658 -2.73 -7.45 -16.05
C ALA A 658 -2.13 -8.85 -16.20
N PHE A 659 -1.07 -8.94 -17.01
CA PHE A 659 -0.15 -10.05 -17.05
C PHE A 659 1.17 -9.61 -16.43
N GLN A 660 1.73 -10.41 -15.51
CA GLN A 660 2.92 -10.09 -14.74
C GLN A 660 3.94 -11.22 -14.84
N ILE A 661 5.19 -10.88 -15.10
CA ILE A 661 6.35 -11.78 -15.01
C ILE A 661 7.30 -11.21 -14.00
N GLN A 662 7.79 -12.03 -13.08
CA GLN A 662 8.76 -11.63 -12.05
C GLN A 662 9.84 -12.70 -11.97
N ALA A 663 11.07 -12.25 -11.87
CA ALA A 663 12.22 -13.13 -11.64
C ALA A 663 13.06 -12.55 -10.49
N ARG A 664 13.48 -13.40 -9.58
CA ARG A 664 14.40 -13.07 -8.50
C ARG A 664 15.56 -14.06 -8.52
N HIS A 665 16.78 -13.56 -8.51
CA HIS A 665 17.96 -14.38 -8.41
C HIS A 665 18.79 -13.96 -7.20
N THR A 666 19.18 -14.92 -6.36
CA THR A 666 19.98 -14.69 -5.18
C THR A 666 21.37 -15.26 -5.40
N PHE A 667 22.40 -14.43 -5.20
CA PHE A 667 23.80 -14.80 -5.26
C PHE A 667 24.31 -15.23 -3.87
N LYS A 668 25.53 -15.73 -3.80
CA LYS A 668 26.19 -15.98 -2.52
C LYS A 668 26.47 -14.66 -1.79
N GLY A 669 26.28 -14.64 -0.46
CA GLY A 669 26.58 -13.47 0.39
C GLY A 669 25.54 -12.37 0.36
N ASP A 670 24.26 -12.71 0.43
CA ASP A 670 23.09 -11.80 0.56
C ASP A 670 22.88 -10.81 -0.59
N HIS A 671 23.48 -11.06 -1.74
CA HIS A 671 23.31 -10.26 -2.94
C HIS A 671 22.17 -10.80 -3.78
N MET A 672 21.41 -9.90 -4.38
CA MET A 672 20.26 -10.30 -5.19
C MET A 672 19.96 -9.34 -6.32
N VAL A 673 19.26 -9.87 -7.32
CA VAL A 673 18.68 -9.12 -8.44
C VAL A 673 17.22 -9.52 -8.58
N PHE A 674 16.38 -8.54 -8.73
CA PHE A 674 14.96 -8.66 -9.04
C PHE A 674 14.66 -8.00 -10.37
N ALA A 675 13.80 -8.62 -11.17
CA ALA A 675 13.29 -8.03 -12.40
C ALA A 675 11.82 -8.39 -12.58
N SER A 676 11.04 -7.48 -13.10
CA SER A 676 9.63 -7.73 -13.43
C SER A 676 9.18 -6.95 -14.65
N TYR A 677 8.22 -7.52 -15.36
CA TYR A 677 7.50 -6.86 -16.43
C TYR A 677 6.00 -7.02 -16.22
N VAL A 678 5.28 -5.91 -16.33
CA VAL A 678 3.82 -5.86 -16.20
C VAL A 678 3.24 -5.28 -17.48
N ARG A 679 2.34 -6.03 -18.11
CA ARG A 679 1.47 -5.55 -19.16
C ARG A 679 0.07 -5.40 -18.60
N SER A 680 -0.47 -4.18 -18.57
CA SER A 680 -1.77 -3.90 -17.95
C SER A 680 -2.64 -2.97 -18.77
N SER A 681 -3.91 -2.89 -18.38
CA SER A 681 -4.87 -1.91 -18.87
C SER A 681 -5.81 -1.54 -17.73
N ALA A 682 -5.88 -0.28 -17.39
CA ALA A 682 -6.75 0.28 -16.35
C ALA A 682 -7.69 1.32 -16.96
N THR A 683 -8.98 1.02 -17.02
CA THR A 683 -9.99 1.87 -17.65
C THR A 683 -11.22 2.05 -16.77
N SER A 684 -11.93 3.15 -16.97
CA SER A 684 -13.22 3.42 -16.32
C SER A 684 -14.20 4.07 -17.31
N ASN A 685 -15.49 3.88 -17.09
CA ASN A 685 -16.51 4.66 -17.79
C ASN A 685 -16.72 6.06 -17.21
N ALA A 686 -16.02 6.39 -16.12
CA ALA A 686 -16.15 7.63 -15.38
C ALA A 686 -14.77 8.09 -14.87
N VAL A 687 -14.04 8.84 -15.70
CA VAL A 687 -12.66 9.31 -15.39
C VAL A 687 -12.59 10.82 -15.18
N VAL A 688 -13.68 11.57 -15.41
CA VAL A 688 -13.71 13.02 -15.17
C VAL A 688 -13.88 13.25 -13.67
N ASN A 689 -12.92 13.96 -13.07
CA ASN A 689 -12.99 14.33 -11.67
C ASN A 689 -13.62 15.72 -11.52
N PHE A 690 -14.66 15.83 -10.71
CA PHE A 690 -15.39 17.05 -10.46
C PHE A 690 -15.16 17.55 -9.03
N SER A 691 -14.93 18.84 -8.87
CA SER A 691 -14.86 19.52 -7.57
C SER A 691 -15.47 20.93 -7.67
N VAL A 692 -15.85 21.50 -6.53
CA VAL A 692 -16.32 22.90 -6.45
C VAL A 692 -15.17 23.85 -6.83
N ASP A 693 -13.96 23.55 -6.41
CA ASP A 693 -12.81 24.45 -6.58
C ASP A 693 -12.19 24.36 -7.97
N ASN A 694 -12.34 23.21 -8.65
CA ASN A 694 -11.86 23.00 -10.02
C ASN A 694 -12.91 22.23 -10.85
N PRO A 695 -14.02 22.87 -11.28
CA PRO A 695 -15.06 22.20 -12.05
C PRO A 695 -14.62 21.92 -13.49
N VAL A 696 -15.17 20.85 -14.07
CA VAL A 696 -15.05 20.53 -15.50
C VAL A 696 -16.45 20.62 -16.11
N PHE A 697 -16.64 21.55 -17.04
CA PHE A 697 -17.94 21.83 -17.66
C PHE A 697 -18.23 20.89 -18.84
N SER A 698 -17.98 19.61 -18.65
CA SER A 698 -18.25 18.54 -19.61
C SER A 698 -18.99 17.40 -18.94
N PRO A 699 -19.73 16.57 -19.71
CA PRO A 699 -20.35 15.37 -19.17
C PRO A 699 -19.29 14.37 -18.69
N GLN A 700 -19.70 13.42 -17.84
CA GLN A 700 -18.88 12.29 -17.46
C GLN A 700 -18.59 11.42 -18.68
N ALA A 701 -17.35 10.98 -18.84
CA ALA A 701 -16.91 10.19 -19.96
C ALA A 701 -15.91 9.12 -19.56
N GLY A 702 -15.83 8.06 -20.36
CA GLY A 702 -14.95 6.93 -20.15
C GLY A 702 -13.58 7.09 -20.83
N GLY A 703 -12.57 6.44 -20.26
CA GLY A 703 -11.21 6.45 -20.77
C GLY A 703 -10.25 5.64 -19.90
N PRO A 704 -8.94 5.71 -20.16
CA PRO A 704 -7.93 5.18 -19.30
C PRO A 704 -7.90 5.94 -17.96
N LEU A 705 -7.62 5.23 -16.87
CA LEU A 705 -7.42 5.86 -15.57
C LEU A 705 -6.15 6.72 -15.58
N PRO A 706 -6.09 7.85 -14.84
CA PRO A 706 -4.95 8.79 -14.89
C PRO A 706 -3.58 8.18 -14.54
N TRP A 707 -3.56 7.04 -13.87
CA TRP A 707 -2.36 6.26 -13.53
C TRP A 707 -2.18 5.00 -14.38
N ASP A 708 -2.90 4.86 -15.50
CA ASP A 708 -2.76 3.74 -16.41
C ASP A 708 -1.39 3.74 -17.09
N ALA A 709 -0.58 2.72 -16.79
CA ALA A 709 0.73 2.49 -17.38
C ALA A 709 0.75 1.13 -18.08
N PRO A 710 0.38 1.03 -19.37
CA PRO A 710 0.20 -0.24 -20.07
C PRO A 710 1.41 -1.16 -20.06
N ASN A 711 2.61 -0.62 -20.06
CA ASN A 711 3.84 -1.40 -19.98
C ASN A 711 4.70 -0.83 -18.86
N ARG A 712 5.20 -1.69 -18.00
CA ARG A 712 6.19 -1.33 -17.00
C ARG A 712 7.24 -2.42 -16.88
N PHE A 713 8.50 -2.02 -16.93
CA PHE A 713 9.66 -2.84 -16.60
C PHE A 713 10.36 -2.25 -15.38
N LEU A 714 10.57 -3.10 -14.40
CA LEU A 714 11.20 -2.76 -13.14
C LEU A 714 12.34 -3.76 -12.89
N SER A 715 13.51 -3.26 -12.50
CA SER A 715 14.62 -4.11 -12.03
C SER A 715 15.38 -3.41 -10.92
N TRP A 716 15.71 -4.16 -9.87
CA TRP A 716 16.49 -3.62 -8.75
C TRP A 716 17.28 -4.73 -8.05
N GLY A 717 18.26 -4.31 -7.27
CA GLY A 717 19.08 -5.25 -6.52
C GLY A 717 20.34 -4.61 -6.00
N TRP A 718 21.18 -5.44 -5.41
CA TRP A 718 22.52 -5.07 -5.00
C TRP A 718 23.46 -6.25 -5.24
N VAL A 719 24.67 -5.93 -5.68
CA VAL A 719 25.71 -6.89 -6.04
C VAL A 719 27.06 -6.46 -5.46
N PRO A 720 27.97 -7.42 -5.18
CA PRO A 720 29.31 -7.07 -4.69
C PRO A 720 30.07 -6.27 -5.75
N PHE A 721 30.80 -5.26 -5.29
CA PHE A 721 31.61 -4.37 -6.14
C PHE A 721 33.03 -4.24 -5.56
N TRP A 722 33.92 -3.58 -6.29
CA TRP A 722 35.30 -3.40 -5.86
C TRP A 722 35.42 -2.74 -4.48
N TRP A 723 36.56 -2.95 -3.80
CA TRP A 723 36.92 -2.39 -2.48
C TRP A 723 35.94 -2.72 -1.36
N LYS A 724 35.31 -3.90 -1.37
CA LYS A 724 34.30 -4.33 -0.39
C LYS A 724 33.11 -3.36 -0.31
N CYS A 725 32.75 -2.76 -1.44
CA CYS A 725 31.53 -2.00 -1.61
C CYS A 725 30.44 -2.90 -2.19
N ASP A 726 29.20 -2.51 -1.95
CA ASP A 726 28.01 -3.06 -2.60
C ASP A 726 27.51 -2.03 -3.60
N LEU A 727 27.28 -2.45 -4.84
CA LEU A 727 26.61 -1.64 -5.85
C LEU A 727 25.13 -1.97 -5.81
N ALA A 728 24.31 -1.02 -5.40
CA ALA A 728 22.86 -1.12 -5.42
C ALA A 728 22.29 -0.30 -6.58
N TYR A 729 21.21 -0.80 -7.20
CA TYR A 729 20.55 -0.11 -8.29
C TYR A 729 19.03 -0.31 -8.25
N SER A 730 18.31 0.64 -8.85
CA SER A 730 16.90 0.46 -9.24
C SER A 730 16.65 1.13 -10.59
N LEU A 731 16.01 0.41 -11.48
CA LEU A 731 15.59 0.86 -12.80
C LEU A 731 14.08 0.75 -12.91
N ASP A 732 13.40 1.82 -13.25
CA ASP A 732 11.98 1.88 -13.53
C ASP A 732 11.73 2.50 -14.90
N TRP A 733 11.07 1.76 -15.76
CA TRP A 733 10.60 2.24 -17.05
C TRP A 733 9.12 1.93 -17.20
N HIS A 734 8.33 2.92 -17.57
CA HIS A 734 6.93 2.70 -17.91
C HIS A 734 6.40 3.65 -18.99
N THR A 735 5.34 3.22 -19.64
CA THR A 735 4.56 4.07 -20.56
C THR A 735 4.03 5.28 -19.78
N GLY A 736 4.11 6.47 -20.38
CA GLY A 736 3.62 7.70 -19.76
C GLY A 736 2.15 7.62 -19.38
N PHE A 737 1.80 8.25 -18.26
CA PHE A 737 0.41 8.34 -17.80
C PHE A 737 -0.45 9.14 -18.77
N PRO A 738 -1.75 8.83 -18.89
CA PRO A 738 -2.65 9.59 -19.73
C PRO A 738 -3.04 10.92 -19.08
N PHE A 739 -3.33 11.93 -19.91
CA PHE A 739 -3.94 13.18 -19.49
C PHE A 739 -5.00 13.64 -20.47
N SER A 740 -5.97 14.43 -20.00
CA SER A 740 -7.07 14.98 -20.79
C SER A 740 -6.73 16.38 -21.26
N VAL A 741 -7.17 16.76 -22.46
CA VAL A 741 -7.05 18.12 -22.99
C VAL A 741 -8.32 18.89 -22.64
N VAL A 742 -8.16 20.14 -22.23
CA VAL A 742 -9.27 21.07 -21.92
C VAL A 742 -9.12 22.37 -22.72
N ASN A 743 -10.22 23.11 -22.84
CA ASN A 743 -10.19 24.46 -23.40
C ASN A 743 -10.18 25.54 -22.30
N GLU A 744 -10.12 26.83 -22.67
CA GLU A 744 -10.19 27.99 -21.77
C GLU A 744 -11.38 27.93 -20.79
N ASN A 745 -12.49 27.37 -21.23
CA ASN A 745 -13.71 27.24 -20.45
C ASN A 745 -13.74 25.99 -19.56
N GLN A 746 -12.63 25.25 -19.45
CA GLN A 746 -12.55 24.00 -18.71
C GLN A 746 -13.50 22.90 -19.20
N GLN A 747 -13.74 22.87 -20.52
CA GLN A 747 -14.44 21.77 -21.17
C GLN A 747 -13.41 20.81 -21.77
N LEU A 748 -13.74 19.53 -21.73
CA LEU A 748 -12.91 18.50 -22.38
C LEU A 748 -12.89 18.70 -23.90
N VAL A 749 -11.70 18.59 -24.48
CA VAL A 749 -11.49 18.57 -25.93
C VAL A 749 -11.09 17.15 -26.33
N GLY A 750 -12.05 16.41 -26.85
CA GLY A 750 -11.87 15.00 -27.16
C GLY A 750 -12.11 14.05 -25.97
N PRO A 751 -11.80 12.75 -26.15
CA PRO A 751 -11.96 11.76 -25.10
C PRO A 751 -11.02 12.01 -23.91
N PRO A 752 -11.46 11.71 -22.66
CA PRO A 752 -10.56 11.77 -21.51
C PRO A 752 -9.34 10.86 -21.71
N GLY A 753 -8.17 11.33 -21.27
CA GLY A 753 -6.92 10.58 -21.38
C GLY A 753 -6.44 10.35 -22.82
N SER A 754 -6.88 11.22 -23.76
CA SER A 754 -6.52 11.14 -25.18
C SER A 754 -5.02 11.32 -25.47
N MET A 755 -4.31 11.97 -24.56
CA MET A 755 -2.86 12.19 -24.66
C MET A 755 -2.13 11.50 -23.51
N ARG A 756 -0.82 11.28 -23.71
CA ARG A 756 0.05 10.70 -22.68
C ARG A 756 1.31 11.51 -22.50
N PHE A 757 1.80 11.53 -21.26
CA PHE A 757 3.14 11.98 -20.97
C PHE A 757 4.18 11.16 -21.75
N PRO A 758 5.39 11.67 -21.98
CA PRO A 758 6.53 10.88 -22.43
C PRO A 758 6.75 9.66 -21.52
N ALA A 759 7.29 8.58 -22.10
CA ALA A 759 7.61 7.39 -21.30
C ALA A 759 8.59 7.75 -20.18
N TYR A 760 8.28 7.35 -18.96
CA TYR A 760 9.12 7.51 -17.79
C TYR A 760 10.32 6.57 -17.85
N PHE A 761 11.48 7.04 -17.44
CA PHE A 761 12.65 6.21 -17.22
C PHE A 761 13.53 6.82 -16.14
N ALA A 762 13.87 6.04 -15.12
CA ALA A 762 14.83 6.42 -14.09
C ALA A 762 15.76 5.24 -13.77
N LEU A 763 17.06 5.52 -13.66
CA LEU A 763 18.07 4.58 -13.19
C LEU A 763 18.78 5.20 -11.99
N ASN A 764 18.51 4.68 -10.81
CA ASN A 764 19.18 5.05 -9.58
C ASN A 764 20.36 4.11 -9.33
N LEU A 765 21.52 4.65 -8.94
CA LEU A 765 22.71 3.89 -8.60
C LEU A 765 23.28 4.38 -7.28
N ALA A 766 23.72 3.46 -6.42
CA ALA A 766 24.40 3.80 -5.19
C ALA A 766 25.50 2.80 -4.85
N LEU A 767 26.61 3.30 -4.32
CA LEU A 767 27.69 2.51 -3.74
C LEU A 767 27.61 2.62 -2.23
N GLU A 768 27.59 1.51 -1.54
CA GLU A 768 27.62 1.45 -0.08
C GLU A 768 28.87 0.71 0.41
N ARG A 769 29.53 1.27 1.40
CA ARG A 769 30.65 0.62 2.09
C ARG A 769 30.38 0.59 3.58
N ARG A 770 30.48 -0.60 4.17
CA ARG A 770 30.42 -0.82 5.62
C ARG A 770 31.84 -0.88 6.17
N PHE A 771 32.06 -0.20 7.30
CA PHE A 771 33.36 -0.17 7.99
C PHE A 771 33.17 0.02 9.49
N THR A 772 34.21 -0.35 10.28
CA THR A 772 34.19 -0.15 11.72
C THR A 772 35.07 1.04 12.06
N PHE A 773 34.57 1.98 12.83
CA PHE A 773 35.27 3.17 13.31
C PHE A 773 35.00 3.36 14.80
N LEU A 774 36.06 3.45 15.64
CA LEU A 774 35.98 3.60 17.12
C LEU A 774 35.07 2.57 17.79
N GLY A 775 35.03 1.32 17.29
CA GLY A 775 34.16 0.26 17.83
C GLY A 775 32.70 0.32 17.38
N TYR A 776 32.33 1.27 16.51
CA TYR A 776 31.01 1.38 15.91
C TYR A 776 31.02 0.92 14.46
N GLN A 777 29.96 0.24 14.06
CA GLN A 777 29.72 -0.10 12.65
C GLN A 777 29.02 1.06 11.95
N LEU A 778 29.61 1.49 10.83
CA LEU A 778 29.10 2.56 10.00
C LEU A 778 28.88 2.04 8.57
N ALA A 779 27.83 2.53 7.91
CA ALA A 779 27.61 2.34 6.48
C ALA A 779 27.55 3.70 5.81
N LEU A 780 28.47 3.96 4.90
CA LEU A 780 28.48 5.15 4.05
C LEU A 780 27.99 4.76 2.66
N ARG A 781 26.95 5.45 2.21
CA ARG A 781 26.37 5.31 0.88
C ARG A 781 26.48 6.62 0.13
N ALA A 782 26.87 6.54 -1.15
CA ALA A 782 26.81 7.67 -2.08
C ALA A 782 26.29 7.18 -3.43
N GLY A 783 25.48 7.99 -4.11
CA GLY A 783 24.90 7.61 -5.37
C GLY A 783 24.17 8.73 -6.07
N PHE A 784 23.47 8.37 -7.11
CA PHE A 784 22.66 9.28 -7.90
C PHE A 784 21.24 8.70 -8.04
N ASP A 785 20.25 9.52 -7.76
CA ASP A 785 18.90 9.31 -8.25
C ASP A 785 18.86 9.82 -9.70
N ASP A 786 18.33 8.99 -10.59
CA ASP A 786 18.30 9.19 -12.04
C ASP A 786 19.66 9.62 -12.64
N ILE A 787 20.65 8.72 -12.61
CA ILE A 787 21.99 8.97 -13.16
C ILE A 787 21.95 9.35 -14.65
N THR A 788 20.90 8.92 -15.37
CA THR A 788 20.73 9.23 -16.80
C THR A 788 20.32 10.68 -17.05
N ASN A 789 19.90 11.39 -16.02
CA ASN A 789 19.40 12.77 -16.08
C ASN A 789 18.29 12.95 -17.13
N ARG A 790 17.42 11.95 -17.27
CA ARG A 790 16.29 12.02 -18.19
C ARG A 790 15.23 12.97 -17.63
N HIS A 791 14.65 13.78 -18.48
CA HIS A 791 13.59 14.68 -18.13
C HIS A 791 12.28 13.90 -18.02
N ASN A 792 11.83 13.63 -16.79
CA ASN A 792 10.56 12.98 -16.46
C ASN A 792 9.59 14.04 -15.94
N PRO A 793 8.71 14.60 -16.81
CA PRO A 793 7.80 15.66 -16.40
C PRO A 793 6.66 15.10 -15.54
N ALA A 794 6.27 15.89 -14.51
CA ALA A 794 5.15 15.57 -13.64
C ALA A 794 3.85 16.28 -14.05
N PHE A 795 3.95 17.44 -14.69
CA PHE A 795 2.80 18.28 -15.06
C PHE A 795 2.91 18.74 -16.51
N VAL A 796 1.76 19.08 -17.09
CA VAL A 796 1.64 19.58 -18.45
C VAL A 796 0.59 20.68 -18.49
N ASP A 797 0.82 21.76 -19.27
CA ASP A 797 -0.24 22.66 -19.64
C ASP A 797 -1.13 21.96 -20.68
N ASN A 798 -2.28 21.51 -20.23
CA ASN A 798 -3.26 20.76 -21.03
C ASN A 798 -4.38 21.63 -21.62
N ASN A 799 -4.31 22.95 -21.46
CA ASN A 799 -5.27 23.88 -22.04
C ASN A 799 -4.90 24.18 -23.51
N ILE A 800 -5.73 23.73 -24.46
CA ILE A 800 -5.47 23.89 -25.90
C ILE A 800 -5.47 25.36 -26.36
N ASP A 801 -6.16 26.24 -25.63
CA ASP A 801 -6.21 27.67 -25.92
C ASP A 801 -5.05 28.44 -25.27
N SER A 802 -4.21 27.77 -24.49
CA SER A 802 -3.03 28.35 -23.86
C SER A 802 -1.89 28.47 -24.89
N PRO A 803 -1.16 29.60 -24.94
CA PRO A 803 0.05 29.74 -25.78
C PRO A 803 1.18 28.79 -25.33
N LYS A 804 1.06 28.19 -24.13
CA LYS A 804 1.98 27.20 -23.53
C LYS A 804 1.46 25.78 -23.62
N PHE A 805 0.44 25.51 -24.44
CA PHE A 805 -0.12 24.17 -24.62
C PHE A 805 0.97 23.13 -24.87
N LEU A 806 0.93 22.01 -24.15
CA LEU A 806 1.93 20.94 -24.14
C LEU A 806 3.32 21.35 -23.59
N THR A 807 3.41 22.43 -22.83
CA THR A 807 4.61 22.74 -22.06
C THR A 807 4.65 21.84 -20.83
N TYR A 808 5.70 21.05 -20.70
CA TYR A 808 5.91 20.14 -19.59
C TYR A 808 6.71 20.82 -18.47
N THR A 809 6.29 20.59 -17.22
CA THR A 809 6.90 21.16 -16.01
C THR A 809 7.04 20.11 -14.90
N GLY A 810 7.66 20.48 -13.77
CA GLY A 810 7.90 19.55 -12.66
C GLY A 810 8.94 18.48 -13.02
N ILE A 811 9.94 18.85 -13.83
CA ILE A 811 10.95 17.93 -14.30
C ILE A 811 11.87 17.54 -13.15
N GLN A 812 11.91 16.25 -12.88
CA GLN A 812 12.88 15.65 -11.97
C GLN A 812 14.15 15.33 -12.78
N GLY A 813 15.28 15.81 -12.30
CA GLY A 813 16.58 15.54 -12.89
C GLY A 813 17.47 14.76 -11.92
N ARG A 814 18.70 14.49 -12.37
CA ARG A 814 19.70 13.78 -11.59
C ARG A 814 20.00 14.51 -10.27
N THR A 815 19.96 13.74 -9.18
CA THR A 815 20.26 14.23 -7.82
C THR A 815 21.36 13.37 -7.19
N LEU A 816 22.41 14.01 -6.68
CA LEU A 816 23.43 13.33 -5.86
C LEU A 816 22.83 13.05 -4.47
N THR A 817 22.94 11.82 -4.03
CA THR A 817 22.48 11.39 -2.72
C THR A 817 23.64 10.84 -1.90
N ALA A 818 23.66 11.13 -0.62
CA ALA A 818 24.60 10.56 0.34
C ALA A 818 23.85 10.19 1.63
N ARG A 819 24.19 9.06 2.25
CA ARG A 819 23.59 8.57 3.47
C ARG A 819 24.64 7.98 4.40
N LEU A 820 24.65 8.40 5.64
CA LEU A 820 25.47 7.81 6.67
C LEU A 820 24.57 7.13 7.70
N ARG A 821 24.81 5.83 7.93
CA ARG A 821 24.13 5.04 8.95
C ARG A 821 25.10 4.63 10.04
N LEU A 822 24.73 4.85 11.28
CA LEU A 822 25.35 4.24 12.45
C LEU A 822 24.54 2.98 12.80
N LEU A 823 25.17 1.83 12.62
CA LEU A 823 24.50 0.53 12.77
C LEU A 823 24.62 -0.04 14.19
N GLY A 824 25.39 0.61 15.08
CA GLY A 824 25.58 0.29 16.47
C GLY A 824 27.02 -0.02 16.84
N ARG A 825 27.23 -0.57 18.02
CA ARG A 825 28.57 -0.92 18.55
C ARG A 825 28.85 -2.39 18.22
N LYS A 826 30.12 -2.68 17.80
CA LYS A 826 30.58 -4.04 17.54
C LYS A 826 30.69 -4.82 18.84
#